data_0f51ee70353d4c44f0be6298b6732e2a
#
_entry.id   0f51ee70353d4c44f0be6298b6732e2a
#
_cell.length_a   1.000
_cell.length_b   1.000
_cell.length_c   1.000
_cell.angle_alpha   90.00
_cell.angle_beta   90.00
_cell.angle_gamma   90.00
#
_symmetry.space_group_name_H-M   'P 1'
#
loop_
_entity.id
_entity.type
_entity.pdbx_description
1 polymer ?
#
loop_
_entity_poly.entity_id
_entity_poly.type
_entity_poly.pdbx_seq_one_letter_code
_entity_poly.pdbx_strand_id
1 'polypeptide(L)'
;ISLESKGRSKPMAESAPLPAMLPSVMSPRDLDGMSIEQLERLAAEMRRALCEVAATRTAHFASNLGVVELCLALHRVFDFSRDRLIWDTGHQIYPHKLITGRFARFGTIRTKGGLMGYPNPDESPYDLFMTGHAGSSVSTALGLASGDALCGRDDRHSVAVIGDGALPSGIVFEALNNAGFLKKRLLVILNDNRMSICPRVGALAEYLDVIRTNPWYRGLKHQAGEIIKGVPMVGKEMERMLGKAKDSIKATLHGGMLFEAMGVRYFGPVEGHSLPNLIRYLELVKNEEGPVLLHVLTEKGHGFKPAEADPVFFHTPAPFECDDDDCIVSIKKSSSRAYTDVASTTIGNCMRRDERVTVLTAAMCQGNKLEPVREEFPDRFFDVGICESHAVAFAAGQAKVGCKPIVDIYSTFLQRSFDQIFQEVALQNLPVIFMLDRAGLTGPDGPTHHGSYDLGYLRLFPNMAVLAPGDEHDLVAMLDWALEQPGPVAIRYPKAVVEQHAGPRTAIATGCAEPLVDGNDGLIVACGTLLGAALEAARQLRDEGLEVGVVNARFVKPLDTRLLLERIEAAPWVVTVEENALPTGFGSAVLEAVNDARLSCGPIVRLGLPDRFVEHGERGELLADLGLDAAGIAKACRSLAGAGRSKVPCT
;
A
#
# COMPACT_ATOMS: atom_id res chain seq x y z
N ILE A 1 -9.67 -79.53 11.41
CA ILE A 1 -9.11 -79.02 10.16
C ILE A 1 -8.60 -77.62 10.46
N SER A 2 -7.26 -77.48 10.46
CA SER A 2 -6.46 -76.29 10.78
C SER A 2 -6.74 -75.13 9.82
N LEU A 3 -6.81 -73.94 10.37
CA LEU A 3 -6.67 -72.70 9.63
C LEU A 3 -5.37 -71.97 10.01
N GLU A 4 -4.51 -71.84 9.01
CA GLU A 4 -3.22 -71.20 9.06
C GLU A 4 -3.28 -69.73 9.45
N SER A 5 -2.34 -69.34 10.29
CA SER A 5 -2.05 -67.96 10.69
C SER A 5 -1.49 -67.15 9.51
N LYS A 6 -2.22 -66.15 8.98
CA LYS A 6 -1.65 -65.10 8.12
C LYS A 6 -0.82 -64.17 8.95
N GLY A 7 0.46 -64.09 8.59
CA GLY A 7 1.47 -63.22 9.19
C GLY A 7 1.03 -61.75 9.19
N ARG A 8 1.10 -61.08 10.35
CA ARG A 8 1.08 -59.62 10.51
C ARG A 8 2.35 -59.05 9.90
N SER A 9 2.21 -58.27 8.84
CA SER A 9 3.25 -57.37 8.36
C SER A 9 3.62 -56.40 9.49
N LYS A 10 4.93 -56.36 9.84
CA LYS A 10 5.45 -55.32 10.74
C LYS A 10 5.14 -53.95 10.14
N PRO A 11 4.66 -52.95 10.95
CA PRO A 11 4.61 -51.58 10.49
C PRO A 11 6.03 -51.13 10.13
N MET A 12 6.18 -50.53 8.94
CA MET A 12 7.42 -49.81 8.60
C MET A 12 7.67 -48.78 9.70
N ALA A 13 8.88 -48.78 10.24
CA ALA A 13 9.32 -47.78 11.20
C ALA A 13 9.13 -46.39 10.54
N GLU A 14 8.28 -45.56 11.12
CA GLU A 14 8.22 -44.15 10.78
C GLU A 14 9.65 -43.60 10.98
N SER A 15 10.26 -43.15 9.90
CA SER A 15 11.54 -42.47 9.99
C SER A 15 11.34 -41.20 10.82
N ALA A 16 12.18 -40.98 11.82
CA ALA A 16 12.16 -39.78 12.62
C ALA A 16 12.13 -38.53 11.69
N PRO A 17 11.31 -37.54 11.98
CA PRO A 17 11.22 -36.34 11.13
C PRO A 17 12.60 -35.71 11.00
N LEU A 18 13.03 -35.45 9.77
CA LEU A 18 14.31 -34.80 9.50
C LEU A 18 14.34 -33.43 10.20
N PRO A 19 15.50 -33.00 10.76
CA PRO A 19 15.58 -31.69 11.42
C PRO A 19 15.20 -30.54 10.49
N ALA A 20 14.56 -29.52 11.03
CA ALA A 20 14.16 -28.34 10.26
C ALA A 20 15.38 -27.63 9.67
N MET A 21 15.28 -27.19 8.41
CA MET A 21 16.36 -26.52 7.68
C MET A 21 16.33 -25.01 7.84
N LEU A 22 15.13 -24.41 7.83
CA LEU A 22 14.93 -22.95 7.85
C LEU A 22 15.65 -22.23 9.00
N PRO A 23 15.70 -22.77 10.24
CA PRO A 23 16.46 -22.14 11.33
C PRO A 23 17.97 -22.04 11.09
N SER A 24 18.53 -22.86 10.20
CA SER A 24 19.97 -22.87 9.87
C SER A 24 20.31 -21.93 8.70
N VAL A 25 19.31 -21.37 7.99
CA VAL A 25 19.52 -20.43 6.88
C VAL A 25 19.80 -19.05 7.44
N MET A 26 21.06 -18.65 7.45
CA MET A 26 21.51 -17.34 7.96
C MET A 26 21.76 -16.33 6.85
N SER A 27 21.93 -16.80 5.62
CA SER A 27 22.15 -15.98 4.43
C SER A 27 21.73 -16.73 3.16
N PRO A 28 21.49 -16.03 2.03
CA PRO A 28 21.21 -16.69 0.75
C PRO A 28 22.30 -17.65 0.28
N ARG A 29 23.54 -17.48 0.72
CA ARG A 29 24.65 -18.40 0.40
C ARG A 29 24.44 -19.82 0.94
N ASP A 30 23.63 -19.95 1.98
CA ASP A 30 23.29 -21.27 2.55
C ASP A 30 22.40 -22.09 1.59
N LEU A 31 21.84 -21.47 0.55
CA LEU A 31 21.13 -22.13 -0.54
C LEU A 31 22.08 -22.75 -1.58
N ASP A 32 23.36 -22.32 -1.59
CA ASP A 32 24.34 -22.81 -2.56
C ASP A 32 24.60 -24.30 -2.29
N GLY A 33 24.51 -25.10 -3.34
CA GLY A 33 24.72 -26.56 -3.24
C GLY A 33 23.50 -27.35 -2.74
N MET A 34 22.39 -26.73 -2.32
CA MET A 34 21.14 -27.45 -2.01
C MET A 34 20.59 -28.13 -3.26
N SER A 35 20.15 -29.39 -3.12
CA SER A 35 19.40 -30.09 -4.17
C SER A 35 18.02 -29.51 -4.35
N ILE A 36 17.33 -29.84 -5.45
CA ILE A 36 15.95 -29.41 -5.69
C ILE A 36 15.03 -29.88 -4.56
N GLU A 37 15.18 -31.15 -4.11
CA GLU A 37 14.39 -31.74 -3.02
C GLU A 37 14.60 -30.98 -1.69
N GLN A 38 15.82 -30.50 -1.45
CA GLN A 38 16.13 -29.69 -0.26
C GLN A 38 15.48 -28.32 -0.35
N LEU A 39 15.50 -27.67 -1.53
CA LEU A 39 14.84 -26.39 -1.75
C LEU A 39 13.30 -26.51 -1.67
N GLU A 40 12.69 -27.59 -2.19
CA GLU A 40 11.27 -27.86 -2.05
C GLU A 40 10.85 -28.08 -0.58
N ARG A 41 11.68 -28.80 0.17
CA ARG A 41 11.47 -28.94 1.61
C ARG A 41 11.59 -27.61 2.35
N LEU A 42 12.59 -26.80 2.01
CA LEU A 42 12.75 -25.46 2.58
C LEU A 42 11.55 -24.56 2.25
N ALA A 43 11.01 -24.64 1.02
CA ALA A 43 9.80 -23.94 0.63
C ALA A 43 8.59 -24.33 1.51
N ALA A 44 8.43 -25.60 1.82
CA ALA A 44 7.38 -26.08 2.72
C ALA A 44 7.55 -25.54 4.16
N GLU A 45 8.78 -25.51 4.68
CA GLU A 45 9.09 -24.96 6.00
C GLU A 45 8.83 -23.43 6.04
N MET A 46 9.18 -22.70 4.97
CA MET A 46 8.88 -21.26 4.84
C MET A 46 7.37 -21.00 4.86
N ARG A 47 6.57 -21.78 4.13
CA ARG A 47 5.10 -21.67 4.15
C ARG A 47 4.52 -21.88 5.54
N ARG A 48 5.04 -22.88 6.29
CA ARG A 48 4.62 -23.11 7.66
C ARG A 48 4.90 -21.89 8.54
N ALA A 49 6.08 -21.29 8.45
CA ALA A 49 6.42 -20.07 9.19
C ALA A 49 5.52 -18.88 8.82
N LEU A 50 5.13 -18.77 7.55
CA LEU A 50 4.17 -17.76 7.09
C LEU A 50 2.77 -17.98 7.69
N CYS A 51 2.29 -19.23 7.73
CA CYS A 51 1.01 -19.61 8.34
C CYS A 51 1.00 -19.29 9.84
N GLU A 52 2.07 -19.67 10.57
CA GLU A 52 2.20 -19.40 12.01
C GLU A 52 2.10 -17.92 12.35
N VAL A 53 2.74 -17.06 11.56
CA VAL A 53 2.65 -15.60 11.74
C VAL A 53 1.25 -15.08 11.43
N ALA A 54 0.66 -15.47 10.28
CA ALA A 54 -0.65 -15.00 9.85
C ALA A 54 -1.77 -15.46 10.81
N ALA A 55 -1.63 -16.63 11.43
CA ALA A 55 -2.56 -17.13 12.43
C ALA A 55 -2.58 -16.27 13.70
N THR A 56 -1.46 -15.63 14.06
CA THR A 56 -1.34 -14.86 15.31
C THR A 56 -1.60 -13.36 15.17
N ARG A 57 -1.43 -12.81 13.96
CA ARG A 57 -1.54 -11.35 13.70
C ARG A 57 -1.89 -11.06 12.26
N THR A 58 -2.42 -9.87 12.03
CA THR A 58 -2.64 -9.35 10.67
C THR A 58 -1.32 -9.19 9.92
N ALA A 59 -1.16 -9.91 8.82
CA ALA A 59 0.04 -9.90 7.98
C ALA A 59 -0.32 -10.09 6.51
N HIS A 60 0.52 -9.65 5.58
CA HIS A 60 0.36 -9.99 4.16
C HIS A 60 0.63 -11.48 4.00
N PHE A 61 -0.38 -12.25 3.61
CA PHE A 61 -0.29 -13.70 3.66
C PHE A 61 -0.34 -14.36 2.29
N ALA A 62 -1.48 -14.33 1.60
CA ALA A 62 -1.64 -15.03 0.34
C ALA A 62 -0.61 -14.63 -0.73
N SER A 63 -0.23 -13.34 -0.79
CA SER A 63 0.80 -12.86 -1.73
C SER A 63 2.18 -13.43 -1.45
N ASN A 64 2.52 -13.64 -0.17
CA ASN A 64 3.80 -14.23 0.24
C ASN A 64 3.88 -15.72 -0.04
N LEU A 65 2.77 -16.45 0.15
CA LEU A 65 2.68 -17.87 -0.21
C LEU A 65 2.94 -18.10 -1.70
N GLY A 66 2.46 -17.20 -2.55
CA GLY A 66 2.57 -17.31 -4.01
C GLY A 66 3.98 -17.07 -4.57
N VAL A 67 4.93 -16.56 -3.79
CA VAL A 67 6.27 -16.19 -4.30
C VAL A 67 7.41 -16.95 -3.63
N VAL A 68 7.15 -17.99 -2.86
CA VAL A 68 8.17 -18.75 -2.12
C VAL A 68 9.19 -19.36 -3.07
N GLU A 69 8.76 -20.11 -4.09
CA GLU A 69 9.63 -20.73 -5.09
C GLU A 69 10.37 -19.68 -5.93
N LEU A 70 9.68 -18.61 -6.33
CA LEU A 70 10.31 -17.52 -7.07
C LEU A 70 11.43 -16.87 -6.27
N CYS A 71 11.20 -16.62 -4.97
CA CYS A 71 12.20 -16.06 -4.07
C CYS A 71 13.42 -16.97 -3.93
N LEU A 72 13.21 -18.27 -3.68
CA LEU A 72 14.29 -19.27 -3.59
C LEU A 72 15.09 -19.36 -4.90
N ALA A 73 14.41 -19.41 -6.06
CA ALA A 73 15.05 -19.50 -7.36
C ALA A 73 15.88 -18.25 -7.68
N LEU A 74 15.38 -17.05 -7.35
CA LEU A 74 16.12 -15.79 -7.52
C LEU A 74 17.43 -15.81 -6.71
N HIS A 75 17.35 -16.16 -5.43
CA HIS A 75 18.53 -16.20 -4.55
C HIS A 75 19.47 -17.37 -4.85
N ARG A 76 19.00 -18.40 -5.54
CA ARG A 76 19.83 -19.52 -6.01
C ARG A 76 20.63 -19.17 -7.26
N VAL A 77 20.11 -18.27 -8.11
CA VAL A 77 20.71 -17.91 -9.41
C VAL A 77 21.53 -16.63 -9.33
N PHE A 78 21.11 -15.64 -8.55
CA PHE A 78 21.76 -14.34 -8.42
C PHE A 78 22.41 -14.18 -7.05
N ASP A 79 23.55 -13.50 -7.01
CA ASP A 79 24.20 -13.10 -5.76
C ASP A 79 23.80 -11.66 -5.40
N PHE A 80 22.73 -11.50 -4.64
CA PHE A 80 22.24 -10.19 -4.22
C PHE A 80 23.09 -9.50 -3.13
N SER A 81 24.23 -10.06 -2.76
CA SER A 81 25.26 -9.28 -2.05
C SER A 81 25.98 -8.30 -3.00
N ARG A 82 25.90 -8.53 -4.30
CA ARG A 82 26.49 -7.69 -5.36
C ARG A 82 25.47 -7.26 -6.42
N ASP A 83 24.59 -8.14 -6.86
CA ASP A 83 23.47 -7.85 -7.77
C ASP A 83 22.39 -7.03 -7.05
N ARG A 84 21.40 -6.50 -7.76
CA ARG A 84 20.38 -5.62 -7.26
C ARG A 84 19.01 -6.29 -7.33
N LEU A 85 18.26 -6.29 -6.22
CA LEU A 85 16.90 -6.82 -6.17
C LEU A 85 15.96 -5.76 -5.60
N ILE A 86 14.88 -5.46 -6.33
CA ILE A 86 13.80 -4.59 -5.88
C ILE A 86 12.48 -5.37 -5.97
N TRP A 87 11.79 -5.47 -4.85
CA TRP A 87 10.42 -5.97 -4.78
C TRP A 87 9.45 -4.80 -4.91
N ASP A 88 8.65 -4.79 -5.98
CA ASP A 88 7.62 -3.77 -6.19
C ASP A 88 6.56 -3.83 -5.09
N THR A 89 6.10 -2.69 -4.61
CA THR A 89 5.25 -2.60 -3.40
C THR A 89 5.94 -3.18 -2.16
N GLY A 90 6.51 -4.37 -2.23
CA GLY A 90 7.26 -5.03 -1.17
C GLY A 90 6.43 -5.79 -0.14
N HIS A 91 5.11 -5.90 -0.32
CA HIS A 91 4.23 -6.67 0.59
C HIS A 91 4.48 -8.18 0.54
N GLN A 92 5.12 -8.68 -0.52
CA GLN A 92 5.52 -10.08 -0.74
C GLN A 92 6.98 -10.38 -0.32
N ILE A 93 7.52 -9.63 0.65
CA ILE A 93 8.93 -9.68 1.04
C ILE A 93 9.25 -10.78 2.07
N TYR A 94 8.26 -11.44 2.65
CA TYR A 94 8.48 -12.34 3.79
C TYR A 94 9.37 -13.54 3.47
N PRO A 95 9.23 -14.24 2.33
CA PRO A 95 10.18 -15.28 1.93
C PRO A 95 11.61 -14.77 1.86
N HIS A 96 11.83 -13.58 1.33
CA HIS A 96 13.13 -12.93 1.27
C HIS A 96 13.68 -12.63 2.68
N LYS A 97 12.86 -12.15 3.61
CA LYS A 97 13.29 -11.95 5.01
C LYS A 97 13.71 -13.25 5.68
N LEU A 98 13.00 -14.35 5.43
CA LEU A 98 13.31 -15.66 5.99
C LEU A 98 14.69 -16.15 5.57
N ILE A 99 15.06 -16.06 4.29
CA ILE A 99 16.33 -16.58 3.76
C ILE A 99 17.50 -15.59 3.86
N THR A 100 17.25 -14.36 4.29
CA THR A 100 18.29 -13.34 4.52
C THR A 100 18.63 -13.17 6.00
N GLY A 101 18.49 -14.25 6.80
CA GLY A 101 18.95 -14.35 8.18
C GLY A 101 18.01 -13.75 9.23
N ARG A 102 16.75 -13.44 8.87
CA ARG A 102 15.79 -12.80 9.79
C ARG A 102 14.78 -13.78 10.40
N PHE A 103 14.94 -15.10 10.19
CA PHE A 103 14.02 -16.12 10.70
C PHE A 103 13.83 -16.03 12.21
N ALA A 104 14.91 -15.89 13.00
CA ALA A 104 14.84 -15.82 14.46
C ALA A 104 13.97 -14.65 14.99
N ARG A 105 13.85 -13.56 14.20
CA ARG A 105 13.03 -12.39 14.51
C ARG A 105 11.68 -12.38 13.78
N PHE A 106 11.43 -13.35 12.91
CA PHE A 106 10.29 -13.33 12.01
C PHE A 106 8.95 -13.27 12.74
N GLY A 107 8.85 -13.90 13.92
CA GLY A 107 7.68 -13.78 14.80
C GLY A 107 7.36 -12.37 15.30
N THR A 108 8.25 -11.38 15.11
CA THR A 108 8.02 -9.97 15.49
C THR A 108 7.58 -9.10 14.32
N ILE A 109 7.31 -9.68 13.15
CA ILE A 109 6.95 -8.89 11.96
C ILE A 109 5.69 -8.05 12.21
N ARG A 110 5.71 -6.78 11.76
CA ARG A 110 4.62 -5.79 11.91
C ARG A 110 4.30 -5.41 13.37
N THR A 111 5.17 -5.71 14.33
CA THR A 111 5.05 -5.21 15.71
C THR A 111 6.07 -4.11 15.97
N LYS A 112 5.76 -3.20 16.87
CA LYS A 112 6.65 -2.10 17.27
C LYS A 112 8.03 -2.63 17.69
N GLY A 113 9.10 -2.06 17.11
CA GLY A 113 10.48 -2.52 17.34
C GLY A 113 10.83 -3.88 16.74
N GLY A 114 9.87 -4.54 16.08
CA GLY A 114 10.05 -5.80 15.36
C GLY A 114 10.46 -5.59 13.91
N LEU A 115 10.27 -6.62 13.08
CA LEU A 115 10.51 -6.53 11.64
C LEU A 115 9.36 -5.77 10.95
N MET A 116 9.70 -4.89 10.01
CA MET A 116 8.75 -4.21 9.16
C MET A 116 8.07 -5.20 8.19
N GLY A 117 6.80 -4.98 7.87
CA GLY A 117 6.06 -5.77 6.88
C GLY A 117 6.47 -5.54 5.42
N TYR A 118 7.42 -4.65 5.18
CA TYR A 118 7.97 -4.24 3.89
C TYR A 118 9.49 -4.30 3.91
N PRO A 119 10.20 -4.19 2.77
CA PRO A 119 11.65 -4.08 2.75
C PRO A 119 12.12 -2.90 3.60
N ASN A 120 13.18 -3.10 4.37
CA ASN A 120 13.77 -2.05 5.19
C ASN A 120 15.31 -2.17 5.19
N PRO A 121 16.03 -1.21 4.61
CA PRO A 121 17.49 -1.19 4.56
C PRO A 121 18.16 -1.22 5.95
N ASP A 122 17.48 -0.73 6.98
CA ASP A 122 18.00 -0.76 8.36
C ASP A 122 17.96 -2.17 8.98
N GLU A 123 17.18 -3.10 8.38
CA GLU A 123 17.10 -4.47 8.86
C GLU A 123 18.12 -5.40 8.19
N SER A 124 18.47 -5.15 6.93
CA SER A 124 19.30 -6.05 6.14
C SER A 124 19.93 -5.34 4.93
N PRO A 125 21.22 -5.62 4.62
CA PRO A 125 21.87 -5.11 3.42
C PRO A 125 21.29 -5.67 2.11
N TYR A 126 20.43 -6.68 2.18
CA TYR A 126 19.71 -7.23 1.04
C TYR A 126 18.45 -6.41 0.67
N ASP A 127 17.98 -5.53 1.55
CA ASP A 127 16.87 -4.63 1.31
C ASP A 127 17.42 -3.27 0.85
N LEU A 128 17.42 -3.01 -0.46
CA LEU A 128 18.07 -1.81 -1.02
C LEU A 128 17.26 -0.53 -0.83
N PHE A 129 15.92 -0.65 -0.79
CA PHE A 129 14.98 0.46 -0.64
C PHE A 129 13.84 0.07 0.28
N MET A 130 13.37 1.00 1.09
CA MET A 130 12.09 0.86 1.76
C MET A 130 10.99 1.12 0.72
N THR A 131 10.26 0.07 0.34
CA THR A 131 9.17 0.16 -0.63
C THR A 131 7.81 0.00 0.06
N GLY A 132 6.74 0.38 -0.59
CA GLY A 132 5.36 0.31 -0.07
C GLY A 132 4.35 0.74 -1.14
N HIS A 133 4.76 1.65 -2.04
CA HIS A 133 3.96 2.10 -3.18
C HIS A 133 4.29 1.29 -4.43
N ALA A 134 3.26 0.89 -5.17
CA ALA A 134 3.41 0.07 -6.36
C ALA A 134 3.92 0.86 -7.58
N GLY A 135 4.59 0.17 -8.51
CA GLY A 135 4.94 0.65 -9.85
C GLY A 135 6.34 1.22 -9.99
N SER A 136 7.04 1.62 -8.92
CA SER A 136 8.34 2.29 -9.04
C SER A 136 9.55 1.37 -9.23
N SER A 137 9.40 0.06 -9.01
CA SER A 137 10.50 -0.90 -8.99
C SER A 137 11.30 -0.94 -10.29
N VAL A 138 10.63 -0.88 -11.44
CA VAL A 138 11.28 -0.95 -12.75
C VAL A 138 12.15 0.30 -12.98
N SER A 139 11.64 1.50 -12.67
CA SER A 139 12.42 2.74 -12.75
C SER A 139 13.63 2.71 -11.81
N THR A 140 13.43 2.27 -10.57
CA THR A 140 14.50 2.20 -9.57
C THR A 140 15.59 1.20 -9.98
N ALA A 141 15.19 0.01 -10.46
CA ALA A 141 16.13 -1.00 -10.94
C ALA A 141 16.89 -0.55 -12.19
N LEU A 142 16.23 0.16 -13.12
CA LEU A 142 16.89 0.75 -14.28
C LEU A 142 17.92 1.82 -13.86
N GLY A 143 17.59 2.64 -12.86
CA GLY A 143 18.51 3.60 -12.26
C GLY A 143 19.73 2.93 -11.64
N LEU A 144 19.53 1.82 -10.90
CA LEU A 144 20.63 1.01 -10.34
C LEU A 144 21.52 0.41 -11.43
N ALA A 145 20.92 -0.18 -12.48
CA ALA A 145 21.66 -0.74 -13.62
C ALA A 145 22.50 0.32 -14.34
N SER A 146 21.93 1.51 -14.53
CA SER A 146 22.61 2.64 -15.17
C SER A 146 23.73 3.18 -14.28
N GLY A 147 23.48 3.31 -12.99
CA GLY A 147 24.48 3.78 -12.01
C GLY A 147 25.63 2.79 -11.83
N ASP A 148 25.35 1.49 -11.76
CA ASP A 148 26.39 0.47 -11.67
C ASP A 148 27.28 0.47 -12.94
N ALA A 149 26.70 0.64 -14.15
CA ALA A 149 27.45 0.77 -15.39
C ALA A 149 28.38 2.02 -15.37
N LEU A 150 27.87 3.17 -14.95
CA LEU A 150 28.68 4.41 -14.84
C LEU A 150 29.83 4.27 -13.82
N CYS A 151 29.64 3.41 -12.83
CA CYS A 151 30.66 3.11 -11.82
C CYS A 151 31.61 1.96 -12.22
N GLY A 152 31.57 1.49 -13.48
CA GLY A 152 32.43 0.41 -13.96
C GLY A 152 32.06 -0.99 -13.40
N ARG A 153 30.77 -1.20 -13.10
CA ARG A 153 30.23 -2.45 -12.54
C ARG A 153 29.19 -3.04 -13.48
N ASP A 154 29.50 -3.10 -14.79
CA ASP A 154 28.60 -3.59 -15.85
C ASP A 154 28.27 -5.08 -15.73
N ASP A 155 28.99 -5.81 -14.90
CA ASP A 155 28.82 -7.25 -14.63
C ASP A 155 27.69 -7.55 -13.63
N ARG A 156 27.06 -6.50 -13.04
CA ARG A 156 25.95 -6.66 -12.10
C ARG A 156 24.60 -6.71 -12.82
N HIS A 157 23.68 -7.47 -12.23
CA HIS A 157 22.30 -7.55 -12.67
C HIS A 157 21.41 -6.71 -11.77
N SER A 158 20.45 -6.00 -12.37
CA SER A 158 19.38 -5.33 -11.64
C SER A 158 18.07 -6.04 -11.92
N VAL A 159 17.44 -6.55 -10.88
CA VAL A 159 16.21 -7.35 -10.93
C VAL A 159 15.08 -6.59 -10.25
N ALA A 160 13.98 -6.37 -10.95
CA ALA A 160 12.73 -5.84 -10.42
C ALA A 160 11.65 -6.94 -10.44
N VAL A 161 11.08 -7.27 -9.29
CA VAL A 161 9.92 -8.18 -9.20
C VAL A 161 8.66 -7.33 -9.07
N ILE A 162 7.81 -7.35 -10.09
CA ILE A 162 6.58 -6.56 -10.15
C ILE A 162 5.37 -7.47 -10.33
N GLY A 163 4.30 -7.20 -9.58
CA GLY A 163 3.01 -7.89 -9.75
C GLY A 163 2.24 -7.37 -10.97
N ASP A 164 1.42 -8.24 -11.55
CA ASP A 164 0.55 -7.92 -12.68
C ASP A 164 -0.48 -6.82 -12.36
N GLY A 165 -0.91 -6.69 -11.09
CA GLY A 165 -1.75 -5.59 -10.63
C GLY A 165 -1.04 -4.22 -10.59
N ALA A 166 0.29 -4.19 -10.46
CA ALA A 166 1.09 -2.97 -10.48
C ALA A 166 1.56 -2.56 -11.90
N LEU A 167 1.59 -3.52 -12.83
CA LEU A 167 2.04 -3.30 -14.20
C LEU A 167 1.30 -2.16 -14.95
N PRO A 168 -0.02 -1.92 -14.74
CA PRO A 168 -0.73 -0.83 -15.39
C PRO A 168 -0.33 0.58 -14.95
N SER A 169 0.43 0.74 -13.86
CA SER A 169 0.88 2.06 -13.39
C SER A 169 1.68 2.79 -14.47
N GLY A 170 1.36 4.07 -14.74
CA GLY A 170 1.98 4.86 -15.80
C GLY A 170 3.50 4.88 -15.75
N ILE A 171 4.09 5.04 -14.57
CA ILE A 171 5.55 5.04 -14.35
C ILE A 171 6.24 3.74 -14.81
N VAL A 172 5.53 2.60 -14.84
CA VAL A 172 6.07 1.34 -15.37
C VAL A 172 6.28 1.44 -16.87
N PHE A 173 5.32 2.03 -17.60
CA PHE A 173 5.45 2.25 -19.05
C PHE A 173 6.55 3.26 -19.36
N GLU A 174 6.68 4.33 -18.57
CA GLU A 174 7.80 5.28 -18.67
C GLU A 174 9.14 4.58 -18.50
N ALA A 175 9.26 3.71 -17.50
CA ALA A 175 10.47 2.93 -17.24
C ALA A 175 10.79 1.93 -18.36
N LEU A 176 9.80 1.18 -18.85
CA LEU A 176 9.98 0.20 -19.92
C LEU A 176 10.39 0.89 -21.23
N ASN A 177 9.75 2.01 -21.58
CA ASN A 177 10.10 2.82 -22.73
C ASN A 177 11.57 3.29 -22.67
N ASN A 178 12.01 3.76 -21.52
CA ASN A 178 13.39 4.22 -21.32
C ASN A 178 14.37 3.03 -21.28
N ALA A 179 13.99 1.90 -20.68
CA ALA A 179 14.83 0.70 -20.62
C ALA A 179 15.17 0.15 -22.00
N GLY A 180 14.18 0.12 -22.92
CA GLY A 180 14.39 -0.31 -24.31
C GLY A 180 15.35 0.59 -25.09
N PHE A 181 15.43 1.88 -24.72
CA PHE A 181 16.41 2.82 -25.29
C PHE A 181 17.80 2.66 -24.68
N LEU A 182 17.89 2.62 -23.35
CA LEU A 182 19.16 2.56 -22.60
C LEU A 182 19.87 1.20 -22.68
N LYS A 183 19.14 0.12 -22.94
CA LYS A 183 19.62 -1.25 -23.14
C LYS A 183 20.56 -1.74 -22.02
N LYS A 184 20.28 -1.34 -20.75
CA LYS A 184 21.04 -1.80 -19.59
C LYS A 184 20.62 -3.21 -19.18
N ARG A 185 21.44 -3.92 -18.39
CA ARG A 185 21.15 -5.25 -17.82
C ARG A 185 20.05 -5.13 -16.76
N LEU A 186 18.82 -5.09 -17.21
CA LEU A 186 17.62 -5.03 -16.36
C LEU A 186 16.79 -6.28 -16.59
N LEU A 187 16.50 -7.01 -15.52
CA LEU A 187 15.54 -8.12 -15.52
C LEU A 187 14.27 -7.70 -14.79
N VAL A 188 13.18 -7.64 -15.49
CA VAL A 188 11.84 -7.43 -14.93
C VAL A 188 11.16 -8.79 -14.80
N ILE A 189 10.88 -9.23 -13.57
CA ILE A 189 10.07 -10.41 -13.29
C ILE A 189 8.63 -9.96 -13.16
N LEU A 190 7.81 -10.28 -14.15
CA LEU A 190 6.36 -10.07 -14.07
C LEU A 190 5.73 -11.27 -13.36
N ASN A 191 5.40 -11.09 -12.08
CA ASN A 191 4.70 -12.06 -11.26
C ASN A 191 3.19 -11.96 -11.53
N ASP A 192 2.66 -12.81 -12.41
CA ASP A 192 1.26 -12.83 -12.83
C ASP A 192 0.47 -13.88 -12.05
N ASN A 193 -0.37 -13.41 -11.13
CA ASN A 193 -1.32 -14.24 -10.38
C ASN A 193 -2.79 -13.82 -10.61
N ARG A 194 -3.08 -12.94 -11.57
CA ARG A 194 -4.40 -12.35 -11.91
C ARG A 194 -4.99 -11.46 -10.83
N MET A 195 -4.18 -11.04 -9.85
CA MET A 195 -4.69 -10.34 -8.69
C MET A 195 -3.84 -9.11 -8.38
N SER A 196 -4.54 -8.04 -8.02
CA SER A 196 -4.03 -7.00 -7.11
C SER A 196 -4.44 -7.37 -5.67
N ILE A 197 -5.02 -6.47 -4.89
CA ILE A 197 -5.82 -6.86 -3.72
C ILE A 197 -7.06 -7.62 -4.22
N CYS A 198 -7.76 -7.04 -5.20
CA CYS A 198 -8.88 -7.59 -5.97
C CYS A 198 -8.40 -8.25 -7.27
N PRO A 199 -9.28 -8.94 -8.02
CA PRO A 199 -9.02 -9.26 -9.42
C PRO A 199 -8.57 -8.00 -10.18
N ARG A 200 -7.55 -8.15 -11.02
CA ARG A 200 -7.04 -7.03 -11.83
C ARG A 200 -8.07 -6.56 -12.85
N VAL A 201 -7.97 -5.29 -13.26
CA VAL A 201 -8.91 -4.65 -14.17
C VAL A 201 -8.21 -4.08 -15.41
N GLY A 202 -8.99 -3.82 -16.45
CA GLY A 202 -8.56 -3.11 -17.65
C GLY A 202 -7.99 -3.98 -18.77
N ALA A 203 -7.79 -3.38 -19.94
CA ALA A 203 -7.38 -4.07 -21.17
C ALA A 203 -6.02 -4.77 -21.08
N LEU A 204 -5.10 -4.26 -20.24
CA LEU A 204 -3.82 -4.93 -20.02
C LEU A 204 -3.99 -6.25 -19.26
N ALA A 205 -4.97 -6.34 -18.36
CA ALA A 205 -5.33 -7.58 -17.68
C ALA A 205 -5.82 -8.64 -18.68
N GLU A 206 -6.71 -8.23 -19.60
CA GLU A 206 -7.20 -9.10 -20.68
C GLU A 206 -6.06 -9.54 -21.61
N TYR A 207 -5.15 -8.63 -21.95
CA TYR A 207 -3.98 -8.95 -22.76
C TYR A 207 -3.09 -10.03 -22.11
N LEU A 208 -2.83 -9.93 -20.81
CA LEU A 208 -2.07 -10.94 -20.08
C LEU A 208 -2.82 -12.27 -20.00
N ASP A 209 -4.16 -12.26 -19.88
CA ASP A 209 -4.97 -13.47 -19.89
C ASP A 209 -4.93 -14.17 -21.26
N VAL A 210 -4.93 -13.43 -22.37
CA VAL A 210 -4.73 -13.98 -23.72
C VAL A 210 -3.37 -14.67 -23.83
N ILE A 211 -2.30 -14.05 -23.33
CA ILE A 211 -0.96 -14.65 -23.30
C ILE A 211 -0.97 -15.95 -22.49
N ARG A 212 -1.56 -15.91 -21.29
CA ARG A 212 -1.60 -17.03 -20.36
C ARG A 212 -2.37 -18.24 -20.90
N THR A 213 -3.47 -18.01 -21.62
CA THR A 213 -4.38 -19.07 -22.10
C THR A 213 -4.01 -19.65 -23.45
N ASN A 214 -3.15 -18.99 -24.22
CA ASN A 214 -2.80 -19.42 -25.58
C ASN A 214 -1.99 -20.74 -25.55
N PRO A 215 -2.51 -21.83 -26.18
CA PRO A 215 -1.85 -23.16 -26.16
C PRO A 215 -0.44 -23.17 -26.75
N TRP A 216 -0.16 -22.26 -27.70
CA TRP A 216 1.16 -22.11 -28.32
C TRP A 216 2.24 -21.68 -27.32
N TYR A 217 1.88 -21.05 -26.21
CA TYR A 217 2.81 -20.68 -25.13
C TYR A 217 3.07 -21.82 -24.16
N ARG A 218 2.12 -22.75 -24.01
CA ARG A 218 2.20 -23.83 -23.00
C ARG A 218 3.08 -25.03 -23.42
N GLY A 219 3.49 -25.18 -24.65
CA GLY A 219 4.23 -26.38 -25.03
C GLY A 219 4.94 -26.39 -26.38
N LEU A 220 4.64 -25.49 -27.32
CA LEU A 220 5.12 -25.60 -28.70
C LEU A 220 6.44 -24.88 -28.98
N LYS A 221 6.90 -23.98 -28.11
CA LYS A 221 8.18 -23.27 -28.32
C LYS A 221 9.39 -24.22 -28.33
N HIS A 222 9.30 -25.34 -27.61
CA HIS A 222 10.35 -26.36 -27.58
C HIS A 222 10.39 -27.21 -28.87
N GLN A 223 9.22 -27.52 -29.48
CA GLN A 223 9.14 -28.33 -30.70
C GLN A 223 9.37 -27.49 -31.96
N ALA A 224 8.90 -26.24 -32.00
CA ALA A 224 9.12 -25.38 -33.17
C ALA A 224 10.61 -25.03 -33.39
N GLY A 225 11.39 -24.88 -32.32
CA GLY A 225 12.84 -24.66 -32.41
C GLY A 225 13.61 -25.85 -33.00
N GLU A 226 13.14 -27.08 -32.77
CA GLU A 226 13.74 -28.31 -33.34
C GLU A 226 13.26 -28.60 -34.78
N ILE A 227 12.00 -28.30 -35.08
CA ILE A 227 11.44 -28.48 -36.44
C ILE A 227 12.11 -27.52 -37.44
N ILE A 228 12.47 -26.30 -37.03
CA ILE A 228 13.15 -25.30 -37.89
C ILE A 228 14.62 -25.70 -38.16
N LYS A 229 15.25 -26.47 -37.28
CA LYS A 229 16.62 -26.96 -37.46
C LYS A 229 16.71 -28.15 -38.42
N GLY A 230 15.59 -28.79 -38.74
CA GLY A 230 15.53 -30.00 -39.57
C GLY A 230 15.16 -29.78 -41.06
N VAL A 231 14.95 -28.53 -41.53
CA VAL A 231 14.59 -28.28 -42.92
C VAL A 231 15.85 -28.06 -43.78
N PRO A 232 16.08 -28.86 -44.87
CA PRO A 232 17.23 -28.69 -45.73
C PRO A 232 17.18 -27.35 -46.47
N MET A 233 18.32 -26.69 -46.60
CA MET A 233 18.50 -25.40 -47.30
C MET A 233 18.07 -25.48 -48.77
N VAL A 234 17.09 -24.67 -49.17
CA VAL A 234 16.74 -24.43 -50.56
C VAL A 234 16.59 -22.92 -50.80
N GLY A 235 17.47 -22.38 -51.64
CA GLY A 235 17.41 -21.14 -52.43
C GLY A 235 17.15 -19.78 -51.75
N LYS A 236 17.95 -18.75 -52.12
CA LYS A 236 17.93 -17.36 -51.57
C LYS A 236 16.58 -16.62 -51.67
N GLU A 237 15.70 -16.98 -52.59
CA GLU A 237 14.36 -16.37 -52.69
C GLU A 237 13.37 -16.98 -51.69
N MET A 238 13.52 -18.26 -51.40
CA MET A 238 12.76 -18.96 -50.34
C MET A 238 13.18 -18.49 -48.96
N GLU A 239 14.47 -18.16 -48.74
CA GLU A 239 14.95 -17.53 -47.52
C GLU A 239 14.31 -16.16 -47.26
N ARG A 240 14.09 -15.32 -48.31
CA ARG A 240 13.40 -14.03 -48.17
C ARG A 240 11.91 -14.18 -47.90
N MET A 241 11.24 -15.14 -48.53
CA MET A 241 9.83 -15.44 -48.28
C MET A 241 9.63 -16.11 -46.91
N LEU A 242 10.50 -17.04 -46.55
CA LEU A 242 10.52 -17.67 -45.22
C LEU A 242 10.91 -16.66 -44.12
N GLY A 243 11.79 -15.70 -44.42
CA GLY A 243 12.10 -14.58 -43.52
C GLY A 243 10.87 -13.73 -43.22
N LYS A 244 10.15 -13.27 -44.26
CA LYS A 244 8.90 -12.50 -44.10
C LYS A 244 7.76 -13.32 -43.47
N ALA A 245 7.61 -14.58 -43.85
CA ALA A 245 6.66 -15.51 -43.25
C ALA A 245 7.06 -15.83 -41.80
N LYS A 246 8.34 -15.99 -41.50
CA LYS A 246 8.89 -16.21 -40.17
C LYS A 246 8.69 -14.98 -39.27
N ASP A 247 8.83 -13.76 -39.83
CA ASP A 247 8.59 -12.52 -39.09
C ASP A 247 7.08 -12.26 -38.89
N SER A 248 6.23 -12.59 -39.87
CA SER A 248 4.77 -12.54 -39.73
C SER A 248 4.24 -13.63 -38.79
N ILE A 249 4.78 -14.86 -38.87
CA ILE A 249 4.46 -15.95 -37.95
C ILE A 249 5.00 -15.65 -36.56
N LYS A 250 6.20 -15.07 -36.43
CA LYS A 250 6.71 -14.55 -35.18
C LYS A 250 5.80 -13.47 -34.61
N ALA A 251 5.37 -12.49 -35.39
CA ALA A 251 4.47 -11.43 -34.98
C ALA A 251 3.11 -11.95 -34.50
N THR A 252 2.57 -12.98 -35.15
CA THR A 252 1.28 -13.62 -34.80
C THR A 252 1.41 -14.58 -33.59
N LEU A 253 2.63 -15.06 -33.31
CA LEU A 253 2.93 -16.06 -32.28
C LEU A 253 3.48 -15.48 -30.97
N HIS A 254 3.80 -14.16 -30.92
CA HIS A 254 4.45 -13.56 -29.75
C HIS A 254 3.45 -12.76 -28.90
N GLY A 255 2.97 -13.36 -27.82
CA GLY A 255 2.16 -12.65 -26.81
C GLY A 255 2.89 -11.51 -26.09
N GLY A 256 4.21 -11.44 -26.22
CA GLY A 256 5.04 -10.35 -25.69
C GLY A 256 5.22 -9.15 -26.63
N MET A 257 4.42 -9.03 -27.71
CA MET A 257 4.62 -7.99 -28.75
C MET A 257 4.68 -6.56 -28.18
N LEU A 258 3.92 -6.25 -27.14
CA LEU A 258 3.96 -4.94 -26.49
C LEU A 258 5.36 -4.64 -25.93
N PHE A 259 5.94 -5.57 -25.20
CA PHE A 259 7.25 -5.41 -24.57
C PHE A 259 8.39 -5.43 -25.60
N GLU A 260 8.30 -6.33 -26.58
CA GLU A 260 9.25 -6.43 -27.69
C GLU A 260 9.26 -5.14 -28.55
N ALA A 261 8.09 -4.55 -28.81
CA ALA A 261 7.98 -3.27 -29.53
C ALA A 261 8.61 -2.11 -28.75
N MET A 262 8.65 -2.19 -27.42
CA MET A 262 9.34 -1.24 -26.54
C MET A 262 10.84 -1.55 -26.41
N GLY A 263 11.37 -2.58 -27.07
CA GLY A 263 12.78 -2.96 -27.01
C GLY A 263 13.16 -3.78 -25.77
N VAL A 264 12.19 -4.34 -25.08
CA VAL A 264 12.36 -5.23 -23.91
C VAL A 264 12.09 -6.66 -24.35
N ARG A 265 13.09 -7.54 -24.25
CA ARG A 265 12.92 -8.94 -24.66
C ARG A 265 11.98 -9.67 -23.72
N TYR A 266 10.99 -10.36 -24.29
CA TYR A 266 10.00 -11.10 -23.52
C TYR A 266 10.31 -12.61 -23.49
N PHE A 267 10.28 -13.18 -22.27
CA PHE A 267 10.39 -14.61 -22.00
C PHE A 267 9.19 -15.08 -21.17
N GLY A 268 8.66 -16.23 -21.49
CA GLY A 268 7.55 -16.83 -20.73
C GLY A 268 6.30 -17.06 -21.59
N PRO A 269 5.13 -17.32 -20.96
CA PRO A 269 4.99 -17.48 -19.51
C PRO A 269 5.65 -18.76 -18.96
N VAL A 270 6.17 -18.67 -17.73
CA VAL A 270 6.88 -19.75 -17.04
C VAL A 270 6.09 -20.17 -15.81
N GLU A 271 6.04 -21.47 -15.52
CA GLU A 271 5.44 -22.01 -14.30
C GLU A 271 6.22 -21.55 -13.06
N GLY A 272 5.54 -20.78 -12.19
CA GLY A 272 6.15 -20.09 -11.07
C GLY A 272 6.27 -20.91 -9.78
N HIS A 273 5.69 -22.12 -9.73
CA HIS A 273 5.78 -23.02 -8.58
C HIS A 273 6.69 -24.22 -8.85
N SER A 274 7.39 -24.24 -10.01
CA SER A 274 8.38 -25.26 -10.35
C SER A 274 9.79 -24.71 -10.19
N LEU A 275 10.47 -25.04 -9.10
CA LEU A 275 11.86 -24.63 -8.84
C LEU A 275 12.81 -25.00 -10.00
N PRO A 276 12.77 -26.23 -10.59
CA PRO A 276 13.62 -26.56 -11.72
C PRO A 276 13.39 -25.66 -12.93
N ASN A 277 12.13 -25.35 -13.23
CA ASN A 277 11.80 -24.46 -14.36
C ASN A 277 12.25 -23.03 -14.09
N LEU A 278 11.95 -22.48 -12.90
CA LEU A 278 12.36 -21.13 -12.53
C LEU A 278 13.87 -20.96 -12.60
N ILE A 279 14.65 -21.85 -11.99
CA ILE A 279 16.11 -21.81 -12.01
C ILE A 279 16.63 -21.85 -13.45
N ARG A 280 16.14 -22.79 -14.27
CA ARG A 280 16.54 -22.90 -15.68
C ARG A 280 16.27 -21.62 -16.49
N TYR A 281 15.10 -21.00 -16.32
CA TYR A 281 14.77 -19.77 -17.05
C TYR A 281 15.53 -18.56 -16.51
N LEU A 282 15.74 -18.46 -15.21
CA LEU A 282 16.55 -17.40 -14.61
C LEU A 282 18.03 -17.50 -15.07
N GLU A 283 18.61 -18.69 -15.13
CA GLU A 283 19.95 -18.90 -15.70
C GLU A 283 20.02 -18.53 -17.19
N LEU A 284 18.98 -18.82 -17.96
CA LEU A 284 18.89 -18.44 -19.36
C LEU A 284 18.88 -16.92 -19.50
N VAL A 285 17.98 -16.22 -18.83
CA VAL A 285 17.79 -14.77 -18.98
C VAL A 285 18.92 -13.96 -18.32
N LYS A 286 19.65 -14.55 -17.34
CA LYS A 286 20.84 -13.95 -16.74
C LYS A 286 21.93 -13.63 -17.75
N ASN A 287 22.04 -14.44 -18.81
CA ASN A 287 23.05 -14.31 -19.86
C ASN A 287 22.60 -13.41 -21.04
N GLU A 288 21.37 -12.89 -20.99
CA GLU A 288 20.86 -12.02 -22.04
C GLU A 288 21.41 -10.60 -21.91
N GLU A 289 21.67 -9.96 -23.06
CA GLU A 289 22.08 -8.57 -23.11
C GLU A 289 20.87 -7.64 -23.20
N GLY A 290 20.91 -6.50 -22.47
CA GLY A 290 19.85 -5.50 -22.44
C GLY A 290 18.68 -5.86 -21.51
N PRO A 291 17.54 -5.12 -21.62
CA PRO A 291 16.41 -5.32 -20.75
C PRO A 291 15.60 -6.57 -21.15
N VAL A 292 15.23 -7.35 -20.14
CA VAL A 292 14.44 -8.58 -20.28
C VAL A 292 13.23 -8.51 -19.37
N LEU A 293 12.07 -8.97 -19.85
CA LEU A 293 10.91 -9.27 -19.04
C LEU A 293 10.68 -10.78 -19.03
N LEU A 294 10.76 -11.37 -17.84
CA LEU A 294 10.40 -12.76 -17.59
C LEU A 294 9.00 -12.83 -16.96
N HIS A 295 8.04 -13.37 -17.70
CA HIS A 295 6.66 -13.53 -17.26
C HIS A 295 6.52 -14.86 -16.52
N VAL A 296 6.22 -14.77 -15.22
CA VAL A 296 6.12 -15.90 -14.29
C VAL A 296 4.68 -16.03 -13.82
N LEU A 297 4.07 -17.20 -14.03
CA LEU A 297 2.70 -17.50 -13.58
C LEU A 297 2.75 -18.07 -12.17
N THR A 298 2.13 -17.39 -11.23
CA THR A 298 2.00 -17.87 -9.85
C THR A 298 0.53 -17.95 -9.43
N GLU A 299 0.30 -18.49 -8.26
CA GLU A 299 -1.01 -18.61 -7.63
C GLU A 299 -0.96 -17.97 -6.24
N LYS A 300 -1.81 -16.96 -6.04
CA LYS A 300 -1.90 -16.27 -4.76
C LYS A 300 -2.52 -17.20 -3.72
N GLY A 301 -1.83 -17.43 -2.59
CA GLY A 301 -2.26 -18.38 -1.57
C GLY A 301 -1.71 -19.80 -1.73
N HIS A 302 -0.85 -20.06 -2.74
CA HIS A 302 -0.34 -21.38 -3.09
C HIS A 302 0.21 -22.18 -1.89
N GLY A 303 -0.25 -23.42 -1.78
CA GLY A 303 0.14 -24.37 -0.71
C GLY A 303 -0.63 -24.19 0.59
N PHE A 304 -1.66 -23.34 0.64
CA PHE A 304 -2.61 -23.23 1.76
C PHE A 304 -4.04 -23.13 1.21
N LYS A 305 -4.76 -24.25 1.22
CA LYS A 305 -6.08 -24.39 0.58
C LYS A 305 -7.08 -23.27 0.85
N PRO A 306 -7.25 -22.78 2.11
CA PRO A 306 -8.15 -21.67 2.36
C PRO A 306 -7.76 -20.38 1.63
N ALA A 307 -6.46 -20.08 1.52
CA ALA A 307 -5.98 -18.90 0.82
C ALA A 307 -6.02 -19.04 -0.71
N GLU A 308 -5.92 -20.27 -1.24
CA GLU A 308 -6.16 -20.55 -2.67
C GLU A 308 -7.64 -20.35 -3.03
N ALA A 309 -8.55 -20.73 -2.12
CA ALA A 309 -9.99 -20.58 -2.33
C ALA A 309 -10.50 -19.14 -2.22
N ASP A 310 -9.93 -18.34 -1.31
CA ASP A 310 -10.26 -16.92 -1.13
C ASP A 310 -9.01 -16.07 -0.94
N PRO A 311 -8.25 -15.80 -2.02
CA PRO A 311 -7.03 -15.02 -1.96
C PRO A 311 -7.26 -13.53 -1.64
N VAL A 312 -8.50 -13.04 -1.76
CA VAL A 312 -8.88 -11.67 -1.41
C VAL A 312 -8.93 -11.53 0.10
N PHE A 313 -9.69 -12.37 0.78
CA PHE A 313 -9.76 -12.40 2.24
C PHE A 313 -8.37 -12.64 2.86
N PHE A 314 -7.63 -13.62 2.33
CA PHE A 314 -6.30 -13.99 2.82
C PHE A 314 -5.17 -13.06 2.34
N HIS A 315 -5.49 -11.95 1.68
CA HIS A 315 -4.47 -10.93 1.39
C HIS A 315 -3.84 -10.39 2.69
N THR A 316 -4.68 -9.97 3.65
CA THR A 316 -4.29 -9.55 5.01
C THR A 316 -5.36 -10.02 6.01
N PRO A 317 -5.40 -11.32 6.33
CA PRO A 317 -6.45 -11.86 7.18
C PRO A 317 -6.33 -11.33 8.62
N ALA A 318 -7.45 -11.28 9.33
CA ALA A 318 -7.44 -11.23 10.78
C ALA A 318 -6.85 -12.53 11.33
N PRO A 319 -6.31 -12.55 12.56
CA PRO A 319 -5.85 -13.78 13.21
C PRO A 319 -6.90 -14.89 13.14
N PHE A 320 -6.46 -16.12 12.85
CA PHE A 320 -7.31 -17.28 12.65
C PHE A 320 -6.72 -18.54 13.31
N GLU A 321 -7.54 -19.55 13.50
CA GLU A 321 -7.13 -20.87 13.99
C GLU A 321 -7.42 -21.90 12.91
N CYS A 322 -6.47 -22.81 12.70
CA CYS A 322 -6.60 -23.96 11.80
C CYS A 322 -6.62 -25.26 12.62
N ASP A 323 -7.31 -26.27 12.09
CA ASP A 323 -7.15 -27.66 12.54
C ASP A 323 -5.94 -28.33 11.87
N ASP A 324 -5.73 -29.62 12.19
CA ASP A 324 -4.62 -30.42 11.68
C ASP A 324 -4.66 -30.66 10.15
N ASP A 325 -5.82 -30.41 9.50
CA ASP A 325 -6.05 -30.52 8.05
C ASP A 325 -5.98 -29.17 7.33
N ASP A 326 -5.44 -28.11 7.97
CA ASP A 326 -5.40 -26.74 7.48
C ASP A 326 -6.78 -26.12 7.21
N CYS A 327 -7.84 -26.63 7.83
CA CYS A 327 -9.18 -26.05 7.76
C CYS A 327 -9.35 -24.92 8.77
N ILE A 328 -9.91 -23.78 8.34
CA ILE A 328 -10.16 -22.64 9.24
C ILE A 328 -11.28 -23.01 10.23
N VAL A 329 -10.94 -23.07 11.51
CA VAL A 329 -11.87 -23.36 12.62
C VAL A 329 -12.51 -22.08 13.14
N SER A 330 -11.70 -21.01 13.29
CA SER A 330 -12.20 -19.73 13.77
C SER A 330 -11.44 -18.56 13.17
N ILE A 331 -12.12 -17.41 13.04
CA ILE A 331 -11.53 -16.14 12.60
C ILE A 331 -11.93 -15.08 13.62
N LYS A 332 -10.96 -14.33 14.15
CA LYS A 332 -11.24 -13.20 15.04
C LYS A 332 -11.90 -12.08 14.25
N LYS A 333 -13.22 -11.99 14.29
CA LYS A 333 -13.97 -10.87 13.71
C LYS A 333 -13.96 -9.69 14.68
N SER A 334 -13.55 -8.50 14.22
CA SER A 334 -13.84 -7.27 14.94
C SER A 334 -15.32 -6.95 14.79
N SER A 335 -16.01 -6.70 15.90
CA SER A 335 -17.39 -6.21 15.89
C SER A 335 -17.47 -4.68 15.85
N SER A 336 -16.33 -4.01 15.92
CA SER A 336 -16.26 -2.55 15.92
C SER A 336 -16.36 -1.99 14.52
N ARG A 337 -17.18 -0.96 14.36
CA ARG A 337 -17.36 -0.21 13.11
C ARG A 337 -16.23 0.81 12.96
N ALA A 338 -15.65 0.91 11.78
CA ALA A 338 -14.56 1.84 11.48
C ALA A 338 -15.06 3.07 10.70
N TYR A 339 -14.26 4.14 10.64
CA TYR A 339 -14.55 5.31 9.78
C TYR A 339 -14.72 4.91 8.31
N THR A 340 -13.98 3.91 7.82
CA THR A 340 -14.14 3.33 6.48
C THR A 340 -15.54 2.77 6.25
N ASP A 341 -16.19 2.13 7.25
CA ASP A 341 -17.57 1.63 7.13
C ASP A 341 -18.57 2.78 7.00
N VAL A 342 -18.35 3.86 7.75
CA VAL A 342 -19.18 5.06 7.70
C VAL A 342 -19.06 5.73 6.34
N ALA A 343 -17.82 5.91 5.86
CA ALA A 343 -17.55 6.53 4.56
C ALA A 343 -18.23 5.75 3.43
N SER A 344 -18.00 4.45 3.32
CA SER A 344 -18.61 3.59 2.30
C SER A 344 -20.15 3.63 2.34
N THR A 345 -20.74 3.52 3.54
CA THR A 345 -22.20 3.59 3.71
C THR A 345 -22.75 4.95 3.27
N THR A 346 -22.05 6.04 3.64
CA THR A 346 -22.48 7.41 3.30
C THR A 346 -22.35 7.66 1.80
N ILE A 347 -21.28 7.21 1.15
CA ILE A 347 -21.09 7.25 -0.30
C ILE A 347 -22.26 6.55 -1.00
N GLY A 348 -22.62 5.33 -0.61
CA GLY A 348 -23.76 4.59 -1.15
C GLY A 348 -25.09 5.36 -1.00
N ASN A 349 -25.30 6.00 0.16
CA ASN A 349 -26.48 6.84 0.39
C ASN A 349 -26.49 8.09 -0.51
N CYS A 350 -25.35 8.70 -0.77
CA CYS A 350 -25.23 9.82 -1.71
C CYS A 350 -25.57 9.40 -3.14
N MET A 351 -25.08 8.25 -3.58
CA MET A 351 -25.37 7.70 -4.92
C MET A 351 -26.84 7.33 -5.13
N ARG A 352 -27.56 6.91 -4.06
CA ARG A 352 -29.02 6.68 -4.11
C ARG A 352 -29.81 7.96 -4.28
N ARG A 353 -29.33 9.07 -3.70
CA ARG A 353 -30.04 10.35 -3.71
C ARG A 353 -29.77 11.21 -4.94
N ASP A 354 -28.58 11.09 -5.57
CA ASP A 354 -28.17 11.89 -6.72
C ASP A 354 -27.49 11.00 -7.78
N GLU A 355 -28.14 10.89 -8.94
CA GLU A 355 -27.66 10.08 -10.06
C GLU A 355 -26.36 10.59 -10.69
N ARG A 356 -25.99 11.84 -10.42
CA ARG A 356 -24.74 12.45 -10.90
C ARG A 356 -23.52 12.00 -10.10
N VAL A 357 -23.73 11.43 -8.90
CA VAL A 357 -22.63 10.95 -8.05
C VAL A 357 -22.01 9.70 -8.64
N THR A 358 -20.70 9.74 -8.85
CA THR A 358 -19.87 8.62 -9.30
C THR A 358 -18.76 8.34 -8.30
N VAL A 359 -18.25 7.14 -8.27
CA VAL A 359 -17.16 6.72 -7.37
C VAL A 359 -16.00 6.18 -8.17
N LEU A 360 -14.80 6.65 -7.83
CA LEU A 360 -13.53 6.19 -8.41
C LEU A 360 -12.62 5.68 -7.30
N THR A 361 -11.97 4.55 -7.54
CA THR A 361 -10.93 4.02 -6.64
C THR A 361 -9.78 3.43 -7.46
N ALA A 362 -8.62 3.25 -6.82
CA ALA A 362 -7.41 2.75 -7.47
C ALA A 362 -6.99 1.41 -6.85
N ALA A 363 -7.67 0.32 -7.22
CA ALA A 363 -7.50 -1.03 -6.68
C ALA A 363 -7.74 -1.15 -5.16
N MET A 364 -8.53 -0.21 -4.59
CA MET A 364 -8.80 -0.14 -3.14
C MET A 364 -10.24 -0.54 -2.77
N CYS A 365 -11.00 -1.17 -3.67
CA CYS A 365 -12.42 -1.47 -3.47
C CYS A 365 -12.69 -2.18 -2.13
N GLN A 366 -11.97 -3.27 -1.81
CA GLN A 366 -12.10 -3.98 -0.53
C GLN A 366 -11.51 -3.18 0.63
N GLY A 367 -10.37 -2.52 0.41
CA GLY A 367 -9.72 -1.72 1.44
C GLY A 367 -10.61 -0.59 1.95
N ASN A 368 -11.38 0.04 1.07
CA ASN A 368 -12.33 1.10 1.36
C ASN A 368 -13.76 0.57 1.59
N LYS A 369 -13.94 -0.76 1.60
CA LYS A 369 -15.25 -1.44 1.82
C LYS A 369 -16.32 -0.99 0.82
N LEU A 370 -15.94 -0.75 -0.43
CA LEU A 370 -16.81 -0.24 -1.49
C LEU A 370 -17.50 -1.36 -2.30
N GLU A 371 -17.36 -2.64 -1.92
CA GLU A 371 -17.99 -3.75 -2.63
C GLU A 371 -19.51 -3.57 -2.72
N PRO A 372 -20.25 -3.19 -1.66
CA PRO A 372 -21.70 -2.96 -1.76
C PRO A 372 -22.05 -1.82 -2.72
N VAL A 373 -21.21 -0.78 -2.76
CA VAL A 373 -21.40 0.36 -3.69
C VAL A 373 -21.19 -0.08 -5.13
N ARG A 374 -20.13 -0.86 -5.40
CA ARG A 374 -19.85 -1.42 -6.73
C ARG A 374 -20.97 -2.35 -7.21
N GLU A 375 -21.49 -3.20 -6.33
CA GLU A 375 -22.56 -4.15 -6.67
C GLU A 375 -23.89 -3.45 -6.96
N GLU A 376 -24.20 -2.39 -6.20
CA GLU A 376 -25.45 -1.64 -6.36
C GLU A 376 -25.41 -0.66 -7.55
N PHE A 377 -24.22 -0.08 -7.85
CA PHE A 377 -24.07 0.96 -8.87
C PHE A 377 -22.95 0.68 -9.88
N PRO A 378 -22.96 -0.47 -10.58
CA PRO A 378 -21.83 -0.89 -11.44
C PRO A 378 -21.49 0.11 -12.54
N ASP A 379 -22.49 0.84 -13.10
CA ASP A 379 -22.29 1.82 -14.18
C ASP A 379 -21.74 3.18 -13.69
N ARG A 380 -21.71 3.40 -12.39
CA ARG A 380 -21.22 4.62 -11.75
C ARG A 380 -20.05 4.39 -10.80
N PHE A 381 -19.51 3.18 -10.80
CA PHE A 381 -18.34 2.78 -10.03
C PHE A 381 -17.17 2.45 -10.96
N PHE A 382 -16.02 3.10 -10.73
CA PHE A 382 -14.84 2.96 -11.57
C PHE A 382 -13.62 2.55 -10.72
N ASP A 383 -13.22 1.29 -10.82
CA ASP A 383 -11.91 0.85 -10.34
C ASP A 383 -10.93 0.97 -11.50
N VAL A 384 -9.95 1.86 -11.36
CA VAL A 384 -8.97 2.14 -12.43
C VAL A 384 -7.68 1.31 -12.30
N GLY A 385 -7.63 0.36 -11.36
CA GLY A 385 -6.39 -0.32 -11.00
C GLY A 385 -5.45 0.60 -10.23
N ILE A 386 -4.17 0.23 -10.09
CA ILE A 386 -3.18 1.04 -9.36
C ILE A 386 -2.71 2.21 -10.25
N CYS A 387 -3.62 3.15 -10.51
CA CYS A 387 -3.44 4.27 -11.44
C CYS A 387 -4.05 5.56 -10.86
N GLU A 388 -3.57 6.01 -9.72
CA GLU A 388 -4.13 7.13 -8.96
C GLU A 388 -4.16 8.43 -9.76
N SER A 389 -3.11 8.74 -10.53
CA SER A 389 -3.05 9.92 -11.40
C SER A 389 -4.15 9.90 -12.46
N HIS A 390 -4.41 8.71 -13.05
CA HIS A 390 -5.51 8.54 -13.99
C HIS A 390 -6.87 8.72 -13.30
N ALA A 391 -7.07 8.19 -12.09
CA ALA A 391 -8.30 8.35 -11.33
C ALA A 391 -8.68 9.82 -11.16
N VAL A 392 -7.71 10.67 -10.78
CA VAL A 392 -7.95 12.10 -10.56
C VAL A 392 -8.26 12.84 -11.86
N ALA A 393 -7.48 12.62 -12.93
CA ALA A 393 -7.74 13.23 -14.22
C ALA A 393 -9.09 12.77 -14.82
N PHE A 394 -9.44 11.49 -14.66
CA PHE A 394 -10.73 10.95 -15.09
C PHE A 394 -11.90 11.57 -14.32
N ALA A 395 -11.78 11.72 -12.99
CA ALA A 395 -12.75 12.39 -12.15
C ALA A 395 -12.96 13.86 -12.59
N ALA A 396 -11.86 14.57 -12.91
CA ALA A 396 -11.95 15.94 -13.42
C ALA A 396 -12.75 16.01 -14.73
N GLY A 397 -12.54 15.05 -15.65
CA GLY A 397 -13.33 14.92 -16.88
C GLY A 397 -14.83 14.72 -16.59
N GLN A 398 -15.18 13.84 -15.64
CA GLN A 398 -16.57 13.63 -15.21
C GLN A 398 -17.18 14.90 -14.58
N ALA A 399 -16.45 15.58 -13.70
CA ALA A 399 -16.92 16.82 -13.08
C ALA A 399 -17.17 17.90 -14.12
N LYS A 400 -16.34 17.98 -15.18
CA LYS A 400 -16.49 18.97 -16.26
C LYS A 400 -17.80 18.85 -17.04
N VAL A 401 -18.38 17.66 -17.11
CA VAL A 401 -19.65 17.39 -17.80
C VAL A 401 -20.84 17.29 -16.84
N GLY A 402 -20.68 17.63 -15.57
CA GLY A 402 -21.75 17.78 -14.60
C GLY A 402 -21.96 16.60 -13.65
N CYS A 403 -21.09 15.59 -13.65
CA CYS A 403 -21.06 14.57 -12.60
C CYS A 403 -20.50 15.16 -11.30
N LYS A 404 -20.73 14.45 -10.19
CA LYS A 404 -20.16 14.72 -8.86
C LYS A 404 -19.26 13.55 -8.45
N PRO A 405 -18.03 13.49 -8.96
CA PRO A 405 -17.14 12.35 -8.70
C PRO A 405 -16.56 12.38 -7.28
N ILE A 406 -16.61 11.22 -6.62
CA ILE A 406 -15.95 10.92 -5.36
C ILE A 406 -14.75 10.05 -5.67
N VAL A 407 -13.53 10.53 -5.40
CA VAL A 407 -12.27 9.80 -5.51
C VAL A 407 -11.91 9.28 -4.13
N ASP A 408 -12.11 7.98 -3.90
CA ASP A 408 -11.86 7.33 -2.61
C ASP A 408 -10.56 6.51 -2.69
N ILE A 409 -9.47 7.11 -2.20
CA ILE A 409 -8.09 6.59 -2.26
C ILE A 409 -7.42 6.81 -0.90
N TYR A 410 -6.49 5.91 -0.52
CA TYR A 410 -5.69 6.10 0.69
C TYR A 410 -4.87 7.39 0.63
N SER A 411 -4.83 8.11 1.74
CA SER A 411 -4.14 9.39 1.87
C SER A 411 -2.70 9.34 1.31
N THR A 412 -1.90 8.34 1.70
CA THR A 412 -0.52 8.20 1.24
C THR A 412 -0.43 7.95 -0.28
N PHE A 413 -1.36 7.19 -0.88
CA PHE A 413 -1.33 6.87 -2.31
C PHE A 413 -1.78 8.03 -3.19
N LEU A 414 -2.64 8.92 -2.68
CA LEU A 414 -3.08 10.11 -3.41
C LEU A 414 -1.91 11.07 -3.70
N GLN A 415 -0.79 11.00 -2.98
CA GLN A 415 0.43 11.78 -3.25
C GLN A 415 0.92 11.61 -4.70
N ARG A 416 0.69 10.43 -5.32
CA ARG A 416 1.05 10.18 -6.73
C ARG A 416 0.32 11.10 -7.71
N SER A 417 -0.81 11.66 -7.32
CA SER A 417 -1.68 12.49 -8.15
C SER A 417 -1.53 13.98 -7.88
N PHE A 418 -0.46 14.41 -7.23
CA PHE A 418 -0.25 15.81 -6.86
C PHE A 418 -0.44 16.76 -8.05
N ASP A 419 0.18 16.46 -9.20
CA ASP A 419 0.09 17.27 -10.41
C ASP A 419 -1.35 17.31 -10.97
N GLN A 420 -2.05 16.17 -11.01
CA GLN A 420 -3.42 16.11 -11.51
C GLN A 420 -4.42 16.80 -10.56
N ILE A 421 -4.20 16.76 -9.25
CA ILE A 421 -4.99 17.55 -8.30
C ILE A 421 -4.79 19.03 -8.57
N PHE A 422 -3.56 19.47 -8.84
CA PHE A 422 -3.26 20.85 -9.20
C PHE A 422 -3.90 21.26 -10.52
N GLN A 423 -3.51 20.60 -11.62
CA GLN A 423 -3.76 21.05 -12.97
C GLN A 423 -5.22 20.77 -13.41
N GLU A 424 -5.70 19.54 -13.23
CA GLU A 424 -7.01 19.13 -13.72
C GLU A 424 -8.15 19.54 -12.78
N VAL A 425 -7.89 19.65 -11.46
CA VAL A 425 -8.96 19.85 -10.48
C VAL A 425 -8.92 21.25 -9.88
N ALA A 426 -7.87 21.61 -9.13
CA ALA A 426 -7.84 22.86 -8.35
C ALA A 426 -7.74 24.10 -9.22
N LEU A 427 -6.84 24.09 -10.23
CA LEU A 427 -6.69 25.20 -11.18
C LEU A 427 -7.98 25.43 -11.97
N GLN A 428 -8.72 24.38 -12.28
CA GLN A 428 -9.98 24.41 -13.01
C GLN A 428 -11.20 24.68 -12.11
N ASN A 429 -11.01 24.68 -10.79
CA ASN A 429 -12.06 24.78 -9.77
C ASN A 429 -13.21 23.79 -9.99
N LEU A 430 -12.90 22.52 -10.23
CA LEU A 430 -13.90 21.48 -10.50
C LEU A 430 -14.36 20.80 -9.20
N PRO A 431 -15.67 20.47 -9.07
CA PRO A 431 -16.24 19.87 -7.87
C PRO A 431 -15.93 18.38 -7.76
N VAL A 432 -14.65 18.03 -7.60
CA VAL A 432 -14.18 16.69 -7.30
C VAL A 432 -14.05 16.53 -5.79
N ILE A 433 -14.61 15.46 -5.23
CA ILE A 433 -14.55 15.15 -3.81
C ILE A 433 -13.50 14.05 -3.59
N PHE A 434 -12.49 14.36 -2.79
CA PHE A 434 -11.46 13.42 -2.39
C PHE A 434 -11.78 12.87 -0.99
N MET A 435 -12.10 11.57 -0.91
CA MET A 435 -12.23 10.83 0.34
C MET A 435 -10.89 10.14 0.64
N LEU A 436 -10.16 10.66 1.64
CA LEU A 436 -8.82 10.18 1.96
C LEU A 436 -8.87 9.25 3.17
N ASP A 437 -9.02 7.97 2.90
CA ASP A 437 -8.94 6.95 3.94
C ASP A 437 -7.47 6.74 4.39
N ARG A 438 -7.24 6.22 5.57
CA ARG A 438 -5.92 6.01 6.19
C ARG A 438 -5.11 7.30 6.35
N ALA A 439 -5.76 8.43 6.58
CA ALA A 439 -5.07 9.64 6.98
C ALA A 439 -4.46 9.51 8.38
N GLY A 440 -3.29 10.10 8.60
CA GLY A 440 -2.56 9.94 9.85
C GLY A 440 -1.80 8.60 9.93
N LEU A 441 -1.68 8.06 11.14
CA LEU A 441 -0.94 6.83 11.40
C LEU A 441 -1.78 5.60 11.04
N THR A 442 -1.26 4.77 10.15
CA THR A 442 -1.92 3.53 9.69
C THR A 442 -1.57 2.30 10.53
N GLY A 443 -0.60 2.45 11.44
CA GLY A 443 -0.21 1.38 12.35
C GLY A 443 0.85 0.44 11.77
N PRO A 444 0.59 -0.89 11.71
CA PRO A 444 1.60 -1.91 11.38
C PRO A 444 2.20 -1.83 9.97
N ASP A 445 1.60 -1.08 9.05
CA ASP A 445 2.14 -0.88 7.69
C ASP A 445 3.30 0.12 7.64
N GLY A 446 3.41 0.98 8.65
CA GLY A 446 4.56 1.85 8.88
C GLY A 446 4.70 3.04 7.94
N PRO A 447 5.91 3.60 7.81
CA PRO A 447 6.17 4.92 7.22
C PRO A 447 5.74 5.06 5.76
N THR A 448 5.71 3.98 5.00
CA THR A 448 5.28 4.00 3.59
C THR A 448 3.75 4.11 3.43
N HIS A 449 2.99 3.84 4.50
CA HIS A 449 1.53 3.83 4.47
C HIS A 449 0.89 4.90 5.35
N HIS A 450 1.64 5.55 6.24
CA HIS A 450 1.11 6.67 7.03
C HIS A 450 0.67 7.81 6.13
N GLY A 451 -0.58 8.27 6.30
CA GLY A 451 -1.16 9.44 5.63
C GLY A 451 -0.75 10.73 6.33
N SER A 452 0.56 10.98 6.42
CA SER A 452 1.13 12.03 7.27
C SER A 452 1.23 13.41 6.60
N TYR A 453 1.03 13.50 5.26
CA TYR A 453 1.42 14.69 4.49
C TYR A 453 0.27 15.33 3.71
N ASP A 454 -0.93 14.74 3.75
CA ASP A 454 -2.08 15.17 2.96
C ASP A 454 -2.51 16.63 3.25
N LEU A 455 -2.57 17.05 4.50
CA LEU A 455 -2.87 18.44 4.85
C LEU A 455 -1.86 19.40 4.25
N GLY A 456 -0.58 19.03 4.29
CA GLY A 456 0.51 19.88 3.80
C GLY A 456 0.36 20.23 2.33
N TYR A 457 0.15 19.23 1.45
CA TYR A 457 0.08 19.48 0.02
C TYR A 457 -1.30 19.95 -0.46
N LEU A 458 -2.40 19.52 0.18
CA LEU A 458 -3.75 19.95 -0.21
C LEU A 458 -4.02 21.43 0.14
N ARG A 459 -3.45 21.93 1.26
CA ARG A 459 -3.56 23.33 1.63
C ARG A 459 -2.92 24.29 0.62
N LEU A 460 -1.94 23.83 -0.17
CA LEU A 460 -1.25 24.66 -1.16
C LEU A 460 -2.19 25.18 -2.25
N PHE A 461 -3.18 24.38 -2.64
CA PHE A 461 -3.99 24.69 -3.81
C PHE A 461 -5.07 25.72 -3.49
N PRO A 462 -5.15 26.84 -4.25
CA PRO A 462 -6.34 27.70 -4.24
C PRO A 462 -7.60 26.88 -4.54
N ASN A 463 -8.75 27.36 -4.07
CA ASN A 463 -10.07 26.76 -4.26
C ASN A 463 -10.31 25.39 -3.57
N MET A 464 -9.26 24.70 -3.10
CA MET A 464 -9.39 23.43 -2.38
C MET A 464 -9.92 23.66 -0.96
N ALA A 465 -11.07 23.08 -0.64
CA ALA A 465 -11.51 22.94 0.75
C ALA A 465 -10.93 21.65 1.36
N VAL A 466 -10.42 21.74 2.60
CA VAL A 466 -9.80 20.60 3.29
C VAL A 466 -10.44 20.44 4.67
N LEU A 467 -11.07 19.28 4.89
CA LEU A 467 -11.85 18.96 6.07
C LEU A 467 -11.29 17.73 6.79
N ALA A 468 -11.42 17.72 8.10
CA ALA A 468 -11.04 16.60 8.96
C ALA A 468 -12.14 16.36 10.00
N PRO A 469 -12.97 15.30 9.83
CA PRO A 469 -14.07 15.01 10.76
C PRO A 469 -13.55 14.63 12.15
N GLY A 470 -14.15 15.20 13.17
CA GLY A 470 -13.85 14.86 14.56
C GLY A 470 -14.48 13.55 14.99
N ASP A 471 -15.60 13.17 14.39
CA ASP A 471 -16.35 11.95 14.68
C ASP A 471 -17.20 11.46 13.50
N GLU A 472 -18.06 10.45 13.74
CA GLU A 472 -18.97 9.90 12.72
C GLU A 472 -19.95 10.95 12.19
N HIS A 473 -20.51 11.77 13.08
CA HIS A 473 -21.48 12.81 12.68
C HIS A 473 -20.86 13.79 11.70
N ASP A 474 -19.64 14.27 11.98
CA ASP A 474 -18.93 15.17 11.09
C ASP A 474 -18.64 14.52 9.73
N LEU A 475 -18.20 13.26 9.70
CA LEU A 475 -17.88 12.58 8.43
C LEU A 475 -19.09 12.51 7.50
N VAL A 476 -20.25 12.12 8.03
CA VAL A 476 -21.50 12.06 7.25
C VAL A 476 -21.92 13.45 6.77
N ALA A 477 -21.97 14.42 7.68
CA ALA A 477 -22.41 15.78 7.36
C ALA A 477 -21.44 16.52 6.43
N MET A 478 -20.13 16.26 6.53
CA MET A 478 -19.11 16.82 5.64
C MET A 478 -19.23 16.30 4.20
N LEU A 479 -19.53 15.02 4.00
CA LEU A 479 -19.74 14.49 2.66
C LEU A 479 -21.04 15.05 2.03
N ASP A 480 -22.12 15.17 2.81
CA ASP A 480 -23.34 15.81 2.35
C ASP A 480 -23.10 17.28 1.96
N TRP A 481 -22.35 18.02 2.78
CA TRP A 481 -21.94 19.39 2.48
C TRP A 481 -21.05 19.46 1.23
N ALA A 482 -20.09 18.54 1.06
CA ALA A 482 -19.16 18.53 -0.06
C ALA A 482 -19.86 18.37 -1.42
N LEU A 483 -20.95 17.60 -1.48
CA LEU A 483 -21.74 17.41 -2.70
C LEU A 483 -22.42 18.68 -3.21
N GLU A 484 -22.58 19.69 -2.36
CA GLU A 484 -23.19 20.98 -2.73
C GLU A 484 -22.14 22.06 -3.05
N GLN A 485 -20.84 21.74 -2.94
CA GLN A 485 -19.81 22.74 -3.21
C GLN A 485 -19.51 22.87 -4.69
N PRO A 486 -19.25 24.11 -5.17
CA PRO A 486 -18.91 24.37 -6.57
C PRO A 486 -17.46 24.08 -6.93
N GLY A 487 -16.59 23.80 -5.95
CA GLY A 487 -15.17 23.58 -6.09
C GLY A 487 -14.70 22.28 -5.42
N PRO A 488 -13.39 21.99 -5.49
CA PRO A 488 -12.85 20.75 -4.97
C PRO A 488 -12.84 20.68 -3.44
N VAL A 489 -13.14 19.49 -2.92
CA VAL A 489 -13.21 19.21 -1.48
C VAL A 489 -12.38 17.97 -1.16
N ALA A 490 -11.60 18.02 -0.10
CA ALA A 490 -10.91 16.86 0.47
C ALA A 490 -11.39 16.61 1.92
N ILE A 491 -11.79 15.38 2.21
CA ILE A 491 -12.20 14.91 3.54
C ILE A 491 -11.27 13.77 3.94
N ARG A 492 -10.51 13.96 5.03
CA ARG A 492 -9.52 13.00 5.50
C ARG A 492 -9.94 12.30 6.81
N TYR A 493 -9.81 10.99 6.88
CA TYR A 493 -10.16 10.21 8.06
C TYR A 493 -9.23 8.99 8.25
N PRO A 494 -8.99 8.54 9.51
CA PRO A 494 -8.07 7.45 9.78
C PRO A 494 -8.69 6.06 9.62
N LYS A 495 -7.84 5.05 9.52
CA LYS A 495 -8.22 3.66 9.77
C LYS A 495 -8.34 3.43 11.28
N ALA A 496 -9.47 3.79 11.88
CA ALA A 496 -9.73 3.68 13.31
C ALA A 496 -11.18 3.28 13.56
N VAL A 497 -11.44 2.80 14.78
CA VAL A 497 -12.81 2.59 15.26
C VAL A 497 -13.50 3.95 15.30
N VAL A 498 -14.75 3.98 14.84
CA VAL A 498 -15.52 5.21 14.78
C VAL A 498 -15.90 5.68 16.19
N GLU A 499 -15.79 6.98 16.41
CA GLU A 499 -16.21 7.65 17.64
C GLU A 499 -17.47 8.48 17.41
N GLN A 500 -18.26 8.68 18.45
CA GLN A 500 -19.40 9.57 18.50
C GLN A 500 -19.28 10.40 19.79
N HIS A 501 -19.33 11.70 19.63
CA HIS A 501 -19.28 12.60 20.80
C HIS A 501 -20.69 13.07 21.17
N ALA A 502 -21.00 13.01 22.46
CA ALA A 502 -22.29 13.42 22.99
C ALA A 502 -22.46 14.95 22.98
N GLY A 503 -23.70 15.39 22.86
CA GLY A 503 -24.07 16.81 22.92
C GLY A 503 -24.68 17.33 21.62
N PRO A 504 -25.21 18.54 21.64
CA PRO A 504 -25.75 19.18 20.45
C PRO A 504 -24.62 19.50 19.48
N ARG A 505 -24.83 19.18 18.20
CA ARG A 505 -23.86 19.39 17.12
C ARG A 505 -24.35 20.52 16.22
N THR A 506 -23.43 21.35 15.78
CA THR A 506 -23.74 22.40 14.80
C THR A 506 -23.68 21.86 13.38
N ALA A 507 -24.47 22.42 12.46
CA ALA A 507 -24.40 22.06 11.05
C ALA A 507 -23.01 22.39 10.47
N ILE A 508 -22.59 21.63 9.46
CA ILE A 508 -21.37 21.94 8.71
C ILE A 508 -21.63 23.17 7.84
N ALA A 509 -20.82 24.21 8.05
CA ALA A 509 -20.82 25.42 7.23
C ALA A 509 -19.38 25.78 6.84
N THR A 510 -19.21 26.37 5.67
CA THR A 510 -17.89 26.66 5.11
C THR A 510 -17.02 27.45 6.08
N GLY A 511 -15.86 26.90 6.43
CA GLY A 511 -14.89 27.54 7.30
C GLY A 511 -15.41 27.78 8.73
N CYS A 512 -16.34 26.97 9.24
CA CYS A 512 -16.86 27.09 10.60
C CYS A 512 -16.35 25.95 11.47
N ALA A 513 -15.67 26.31 12.55
CA ALA A 513 -15.29 25.42 13.63
C ALA A 513 -16.43 25.27 14.65
N GLU A 514 -16.34 24.26 15.54
CA GLU A 514 -17.35 23.95 16.53
C GLU A 514 -16.76 24.02 17.94
N PRO A 515 -17.11 25.02 18.76
CA PRO A 515 -16.75 25.02 20.17
C PRO A 515 -17.57 23.95 20.92
N LEU A 516 -16.89 23.05 21.63
CA LEU A 516 -17.52 21.93 22.35
C LEU A 516 -17.42 22.06 23.86
N VAL A 517 -16.33 22.66 24.36
CA VAL A 517 -16.10 22.88 25.79
C VAL A 517 -15.63 24.31 25.96
N ASP A 518 -16.27 25.04 26.89
CA ASP A 518 -15.79 26.34 27.33
C ASP A 518 -14.80 26.18 28.47
N GLY A 519 -13.79 27.07 28.53
CA GLY A 519 -12.78 27.09 29.60
C GLY A 519 -11.94 28.36 29.54
N ASN A 520 -11.47 28.82 30.66
CA ASN A 520 -10.74 30.08 30.79
C ASN A 520 -9.25 29.90 31.11
N ASP A 521 -8.80 28.68 31.44
CA ASP A 521 -7.42 28.41 31.84
C ASP A 521 -6.52 28.06 30.64
N GLY A 522 -7.11 27.80 29.46
CA GLY A 522 -6.41 27.49 28.23
C GLY A 522 -7.33 26.95 27.14
N LEU A 523 -6.78 26.72 25.96
CA LEU A 523 -7.54 26.27 24.78
C LEU A 523 -6.86 25.10 24.06
N ILE A 524 -7.61 24.05 23.75
CA ILE A 524 -7.23 22.98 22.82
C ILE A 524 -8.01 23.16 21.53
N VAL A 525 -7.32 23.23 20.39
CA VAL A 525 -7.93 23.24 19.06
C VAL A 525 -7.59 21.92 18.36
N ALA A 526 -8.55 21.02 18.28
CA ALA A 526 -8.38 19.69 17.74
C ALA A 526 -8.77 19.62 16.26
N CYS A 527 -7.94 18.97 15.44
CA CYS A 527 -8.17 18.70 14.04
C CYS A 527 -8.36 17.20 13.81
N GLY A 528 -9.52 16.82 13.31
CA GLY A 528 -9.83 15.42 13.00
C GLY A 528 -10.09 14.56 14.24
N THR A 529 -9.90 13.26 14.10
CA THR A 529 -10.30 12.27 15.11
C THR A 529 -9.50 12.29 16.42
N LEU A 530 -8.46 13.12 16.54
CA LEU A 530 -7.84 13.42 17.83
C LEU A 530 -8.73 14.28 18.73
N LEU A 531 -9.92 14.69 18.25
CA LEU A 531 -10.93 15.36 19.04
C LEU A 531 -11.32 14.56 20.28
N GLY A 532 -11.50 13.23 20.17
CA GLY A 532 -11.80 12.37 21.33
C GLY A 532 -10.73 12.42 22.40
N ALA A 533 -9.46 12.34 21.99
CA ALA A 533 -8.32 12.47 22.91
C ALA A 533 -8.24 13.87 23.54
N ALA A 534 -8.57 14.92 22.78
CA ALA A 534 -8.61 16.30 23.29
C ALA A 534 -9.72 16.52 24.33
N LEU A 535 -10.92 15.98 24.08
CA LEU A 535 -12.04 16.04 25.03
C LEU A 535 -11.73 15.28 26.31
N GLU A 536 -11.13 14.09 26.19
CA GLU A 536 -10.72 13.30 27.36
C GLU A 536 -9.59 14.01 28.15
N ALA A 537 -8.63 14.63 27.46
CA ALA A 537 -7.59 15.43 28.11
C ALA A 537 -8.20 16.63 28.88
N ALA A 538 -9.15 17.34 28.30
CA ALA A 538 -9.84 18.45 28.95
C ALA A 538 -10.63 17.96 30.17
N ARG A 539 -11.26 16.77 30.11
CA ARG A 539 -11.94 16.16 31.25
C ARG A 539 -10.95 15.85 32.40
N GLN A 540 -9.79 15.24 32.09
CA GLN A 540 -8.75 14.96 33.10
C GLN A 540 -8.23 16.26 33.75
N LEU A 541 -8.02 17.31 32.95
CA LEU A 541 -7.57 18.60 33.45
C LEU A 541 -8.62 19.27 34.36
N ARG A 542 -9.91 19.15 34.04
CA ARG A 542 -11.02 19.64 34.85
C ARG A 542 -11.06 18.94 36.21
N ASP A 543 -10.84 17.64 36.28
CA ASP A 543 -10.76 16.88 37.52
C ASP A 543 -9.60 17.36 38.40
N GLU A 544 -8.61 18.04 37.84
CA GLU A 544 -7.47 18.68 38.51
C GLU A 544 -7.69 20.18 38.78
N GLY A 545 -8.85 20.72 38.43
CA GLY A 545 -9.21 22.13 38.66
C GLY A 545 -8.73 23.10 37.57
N LEU A 546 -8.43 22.60 36.37
CA LEU A 546 -8.07 23.40 35.17
C LEU A 546 -9.22 23.37 34.17
N GLU A 547 -9.88 24.49 33.94
CA GLU A 547 -10.98 24.64 32.98
C GLU A 547 -10.43 24.99 31.61
N VAL A 548 -10.20 23.96 30.79
CA VAL A 548 -9.62 24.09 29.44
C VAL A 548 -10.71 23.97 28.37
N GLY A 549 -10.78 24.97 27.49
CA GLY A 549 -11.71 24.98 26.37
C GLY A 549 -11.28 23.98 25.26
N VAL A 550 -12.26 23.43 24.51
CA VAL A 550 -12.01 22.55 23.36
C VAL A 550 -12.81 23.02 22.16
N VAL A 551 -12.12 23.23 21.04
CA VAL A 551 -12.70 23.56 19.74
C VAL A 551 -12.38 22.44 18.73
N ASN A 552 -13.40 21.93 18.07
CA ASN A 552 -13.28 21.05 16.91
C ASN A 552 -13.09 21.92 15.66
N ALA A 553 -11.92 21.87 15.06
CA ALA A 553 -11.57 22.72 13.93
C ALA A 553 -12.40 22.44 12.67
N ARG A 554 -12.76 21.17 12.42
CA ARG A 554 -13.49 20.69 11.24
C ARG A 554 -12.83 21.05 9.90
N PHE A 555 -12.55 22.33 9.66
CA PHE A 555 -11.93 22.86 8.45
C PHE A 555 -10.45 23.21 8.71
N VAL A 556 -9.60 22.65 7.89
CA VAL A 556 -8.19 23.05 7.80
C VAL A 556 -8.04 24.18 6.80
N LYS A 557 -8.88 24.16 5.75
CA LYS A 557 -9.01 25.22 4.74
C LYS A 557 -10.43 25.25 4.16
N PRO A 558 -11.10 26.41 4.15
CA PRO A 558 -10.71 27.64 4.84
C PRO A 558 -10.75 27.48 6.35
N LEU A 559 -9.81 28.09 7.06
CA LEU A 559 -9.79 28.10 8.52
C LEU A 559 -10.85 29.06 9.07
N ASP A 560 -11.52 28.70 10.18
CA ASP A 560 -12.41 29.64 10.91
C ASP A 560 -11.58 30.69 11.66
N THR A 561 -11.06 31.66 10.88
CA THR A 561 -10.22 32.71 11.47
C THR A 561 -11.00 33.59 12.46
N ARG A 562 -12.30 33.77 12.27
CA ARG A 562 -13.11 34.60 13.17
C ARG A 562 -13.20 33.97 14.56
N LEU A 563 -13.65 32.73 14.66
CA LEU A 563 -13.82 32.04 15.94
C LEU A 563 -12.45 31.75 16.58
N LEU A 564 -11.50 31.23 15.77
CA LEU A 564 -10.22 30.79 16.33
C LEU A 564 -9.39 31.95 16.83
N LEU A 565 -9.29 33.07 16.11
CA LEU A 565 -8.53 34.23 16.55
C LEU A 565 -9.13 34.84 17.82
N GLU A 566 -10.48 34.95 17.91
CA GLU A 566 -11.18 35.42 19.13
C GLU A 566 -10.86 34.52 20.33
N ARG A 567 -10.96 33.20 20.17
CA ARG A 567 -10.69 32.24 21.26
C ARG A 567 -9.20 32.17 21.64
N ILE A 568 -8.30 32.31 20.65
CA ILE A 568 -6.84 32.31 20.86
C ILE A 568 -6.42 33.58 21.62
N GLU A 569 -6.98 34.74 21.29
CA GLU A 569 -6.71 36.02 22.00
C GLU A 569 -7.13 35.96 23.46
N ALA A 570 -8.27 35.34 23.73
CA ALA A 570 -8.82 35.23 25.07
C ALA A 570 -8.11 34.17 25.94
N ALA A 571 -7.45 33.17 25.33
CA ALA A 571 -6.84 32.07 26.07
C ALA A 571 -5.44 32.42 26.59
N PRO A 572 -5.10 32.06 27.84
CA PRO A 572 -3.74 32.22 28.38
C PRO A 572 -2.67 31.45 27.61
N TRP A 573 -3.03 30.32 27.01
CA TRP A 573 -2.21 29.49 26.13
C TRP A 573 -3.09 28.61 25.23
N VAL A 574 -2.50 28.11 24.13
CA VAL A 574 -3.20 27.28 23.16
C VAL A 574 -2.39 26.03 22.84
N VAL A 575 -3.09 24.91 22.69
CA VAL A 575 -2.54 23.66 22.13
C VAL A 575 -3.33 23.30 20.88
N THR A 576 -2.66 23.21 19.71
CA THR A 576 -3.26 22.61 18.51
C THR A 576 -2.90 21.13 18.43
N VAL A 577 -3.86 20.29 18.04
CA VAL A 577 -3.68 18.83 17.96
C VAL A 577 -4.07 18.31 16.59
N GLU A 578 -3.16 17.61 15.93
CA GLU A 578 -3.37 17.03 14.60
C GLU A 578 -2.64 15.70 14.43
N GLU A 579 -3.22 14.77 13.69
CA GLU A 579 -2.55 13.53 13.27
C GLU A 579 -2.00 13.71 11.85
N ASN A 580 -1.07 14.65 11.72
CA ASN A 580 -0.41 15.02 10.47
C ASN A 580 0.97 15.61 10.77
N ALA A 581 1.85 15.68 9.78
CA ALA A 581 3.16 16.30 9.93
C ALA A 581 3.03 17.77 10.39
N LEU A 582 3.74 18.15 11.46
CA LEU A 582 3.75 19.51 11.98
C LEU A 582 4.14 20.58 10.96
N PRO A 583 5.18 20.36 10.12
CA PRO A 583 5.43 21.24 9.00
C PRO A 583 4.24 21.28 8.04
N THR A 584 3.74 22.47 7.70
CA THR A 584 2.63 22.70 6.76
C THR A 584 1.25 22.13 7.16
N GLY A 585 1.11 21.52 8.34
CA GLY A 585 -0.13 20.95 8.84
C GLY A 585 -1.14 22.00 9.36
N PHE A 586 -2.13 21.52 10.14
CA PHE A 586 -3.17 22.35 10.74
C PHE A 586 -2.61 23.39 11.70
N GLY A 587 -1.72 22.99 12.62
CA GLY A 587 -1.11 23.92 13.55
C GLY A 587 -0.28 25.00 12.87
N SER A 588 0.30 24.72 11.70
CA SER A 588 0.94 25.74 10.86
C SER A 588 -0.07 26.74 10.31
N ALA A 589 -1.25 26.28 9.85
CA ALA A 589 -2.33 27.17 9.39
C ALA A 589 -2.80 28.11 10.49
N VAL A 590 -2.92 27.62 11.72
CA VAL A 590 -3.28 28.45 12.89
C VAL A 590 -2.22 29.52 13.15
N LEU A 591 -0.93 29.15 13.14
CA LEU A 591 0.18 30.10 13.33
C LEU A 591 0.24 31.16 12.22
N GLU A 592 0.03 30.78 10.96
CA GLU A 592 -0.07 31.69 9.81
C GLU A 592 -1.21 32.71 10.04
N ALA A 593 -2.41 32.24 10.41
CA ALA A 593 -3.55 33.10 10.68
C ALA A 593 -3.31 34.08 11.84
N VAL A 594 -2.70 33.62 12.93
CA VAL A 594 -2.34 34.45 14.09
C VAL A 594 -1.33 35.54 13.68
N ASN A 595 -0.30 35.18 12.93
CA ASN A 595 0.71 36.11 12.44
C ASN A 595 0.11 37.14 11.45
N ASP A 596 -0.71 36.72 10.50
CA ASP A 596 -1.32 37.57 9.50
C ASP A 596 -2.30 38.58 10.14
N ALA A 597 -3.00 38.15 11.17
CA ALA A 597 -3.86 39.03 11.98
C ALA A 597 -3.06 39.94 12.93
N ARG A 598 -1.75 39.72 13.08
CA ARG A 598 -0.89 40.40 14.06
C ARG A 598 -1.46 40.29 15.48
N LEU A 599 -2.04 39.13 15.80
CA LEU A 599 -2.69 38.88 17.08
C LEU A 599 -1.65 38.77 18.21
N SER A 600 -1.88 39.48 19.30
CA SER A 600 -1.12 39.28 20.54
C SER A 600 -1.79 38.20 21.36
N CYS A 601 -1.15 37.05 21.55
CA CYS A 601 -1.72 35.92 22.27
C CYS A 601 -0.68 35.26 23.18
N GLY A 602 -1.16 34.34 24.03
CA GLY A 602 -0.31 33.46 24.81
C GLY A 602 0.46 32.46 23.94
N PRO A 603 1.34 31.63 24.53
CA PRO A 603 2.10 30.63 23.81
C PRO A 603 1.18 29.63 23.10
N ILE A 604 1.54 29.28 21.85
CA ILE A 604 0.86 28.25 21.05
C ILE A 604 1.81 27.07 20.89
N VAL A 605 1.41 25.90 21.40
CA VAL A 605 2.12 24.64 21.25
C VAL A 605 1.37 23.78 20.24
N ARG A 606 2.10 23.22 19.27
CA ARG A 606 1.57 22.32 18.25
C ARG A 606 1.90 20.87 18.59
N LEU A 607 0.90 20.01 18.70
CA LEU A 607 1.03 18.57 18.83
C LEU A 607 0.66 17.91 17.50
N GLY A 608 1.55 17.13 16.96
CA GLY A 608 1.40 16.44 15.67
C GLY A 608 2.60 15.55 15.40
N LEU A 609 2.66 15.01 14.18
CA LEU A 609 3.75 14.12 13.77
C LEU A 609 5.04 14.95 13.60
N PRO A 610 6.14 14.52 14.23
CA PRO A 610 7.42 15.23 14.16
C PRO A 610 8.04 15.18 12.77
N ASP A 611 9.05 16.03 12.51
CA ASP A 611 9.83 16.05 11.27
C ASP A 611 10.79 14.85 11.19
N ARG A 612 10.23 13.65 11.20
CA ARG A 612 10.89 12.37 10.96
C ARG A 612 9.87 11.32 10.53
N PHE A 613 10.31 10.29 9.82
CA PHE A 613 9.45 9.15 9.50
C PHE A 613 9.11 8.38 10.79
N VAL A 614 7.80 8.13 10.99
CA VAL A 614 7.32 7.36 12.14
C VAL A 614 7.37 5.88 11.78
N GLU A 615 7.92 5.06 12.66
CA GLU A 615 8.03 3.62 12.48
C GLU A 615 6.66 2.92 12.49
N HIS A 616 6.67 1.61 12.22
CA HIS A 616 5.49 0.76 12.32
C HIS A 616 5.21 0.35 13.78
N GLY A 617 3.95 0.10 14.10
CA GLY A 617 3.47 -0.32 15.42
C GLY A 617 1.95 -0.20 15.47
N GLU A 618 1.30 -0.59 16.56
CA GLU A 618 -0.13 -0.33 16.70
C GLU A 618 -0.39 1.18 16.80
N ARG A 619 -1.46 1.67 16.13
CA ARG A 619 -1.75 3.12 16.08
C ARG A 619 -1.80 3.76 17.46
N GLY A 620 -2.44 3.10 18.45
CA GLY A 620 -2.53 3.60 19.81
C GLY A 620 -1.16 3.73 20.51
N GLU A 621 -0.25 2.76 20.28
CA GLU A 621 1.13 2.83 20.80
C GLU A 621 1.90 4.00 20.19
N LEU A 622 1.76 4.22 18.87
CA LEU A 622 2.43 5.31 18.17
C LEU A 622 1.90 6.68 18.61
N LEU A 623 0.57 6.82 18.80
CA LEU A 623 -0.02 8.05 19.31
C LEU A 623 0.47 8.37 20.73
N ALA A 624 0.55 7.37 21.61
CA ALA A 624 1.07 7.54 22.97
C ALA A 624 2.56 7.96 22.97
N ASP A 625 3.40 7.33 22.16
CA ASP A 625 4.82 7.69 22.02
C ASP A 625 5.03 9.13 21.54
N LEU A 626 4.12 9.61 20.69
CA LEU A 626 4.17 10.96 20.14
C LEU A 626 3.46 12.00 21.04
N GLY A 627 2.85 11.55 22.14
CA GLY A 627 2.10 12.44 23.04
C GLY A 627 0.81 12.98 22.41
N LEU A 628 0.20 12.22 21.50
CA LEU A 628 -1.04 12.54 20.79
C LEU A 628 -2.25 11.82 21.38
N ASP A 629 -2.07 11.03 22.43
CA ASP A 629 -3.14 10.48 23.25
C ASP A 629 -3.62 11.50 24.31
N ALA A 630 -4.69 11.19 25.00
CA ALA A 630 -5.25 12.08 26.03
C ALA A 630 -4.24 12.45 27.12
N ALA A 631 -3.42 11.50 27.56
CA ALA A 631 -2.41 11.72 28.60
C ALA A 631 -1.30 12.68 28.13
N GLY A 632 -0.83 12.52 26.89
CA GLY A 632 0.17 13.39 26.27
C GLY A 632 -0.34 14.81 26.05
N ILE A 633 -1.57 14.96 25.54
CA ILE A 633 -2.22 16.27 25.38
C ILE A 633 -2.39 16.96 26.74
N ALA A 634 -2.91 16.27 27.77
CA ALA A 634 -3.05 16.82 29.09
C ALA A 634 -1.70 17.22 29.73
N LYS A 635 -0.64 16.43 29.48
CA LYS A 635 0.73 16.76 29.91
C LYS A 635 1.23 18.08 29.31
N ALA A 636 1.00 18.28 28.01
CA ALA A 636 1.38 19.52 27.32
C ALA A 636 0.62 20.72 27.93
N CYS A 637 -0.69 20.58 28.15
CA CYS A 637 -1.51 21.61 28.80
C CYS A 637 -1.02 21.96 30.19
N ARG A 638 -0.71 20.95 31.04
CA ARG A 638 -0.16 21.19 32.42
C ARG A 638 1.15 21.97 32.38
N SER A 639 2.02 21.64 31.42
CA SER A 639 3.31 22.35 31.25
C SER A 639 3.10 23.83 30.96
N LEU A 640 2.12 24.18 30.13
CA LEU A 640 1.78 25.57 29.83
C LEU A 640 1.13 26.29 30.99
N ALA A 641 0.19 25.65 31.68
CA ALA A 641 -0.45 26.21 32.89
C ALA A 641 0.54 26.47 34.04
N GLY A 642 1.55 25.59 34.17
CA GLY A 642 2.63 25.77 35.17
C GLY A 642 3.61 26.91 34.79
N ALA A 643 3.91 27.05 33.51
CA ALA A 643 4.82 28.11 32.99
C ALA A 643 4.17 29.51 33.08
N GLY A 644 2.86 29.64 32.95
CA GLY A 644 2.12 30.90 33.07
C GLY A 644 2.19 31.53 34.47
N ARG A 645 2.62 30.78 35.47
CA ARG A 645 2.91 31.30 36.84
C ARG A 645 4.34 31.87 36.97
N SER A 646 5.22 31.63 36.03
CA SER A 646 6.55 32.25 35.92
C SER A 646 6.64 32.94 34.55
N LYS A 647 6.64 34.28 34.54
CA LYS A 647 6.82 35.08 33.32
C LYS A 647 8.15 34.72 32.69
N VAL A 648 8.15 33.93 31.60
CA VAL A 648 9.31 33.72 30.75
C VAL A 648 9.24 34.76 29.63
N PRO A 649 10.28 35.60 29.42
CA PRO A 649 10.31 36.52 28.32
C PRO A 649 10.36 35.73 26.98
N CYS A 650 9.58 36.16 26.01
CA CYS A 650 9.71 35.67 24.63
C CYS A 650 11.11 36.04 24.10
N THR A 651 11.94 35.07 23.78
CA THR A 651 13.13 35.20 22.93
C THR A 651 12.86 34.55 21.59
#